data_a864154bc8ee2e49c0f9410c94943297
#
_entry.id   a864154bc8ee2e49c0f9410c94943297
#
_cell.length_a   1.000
_cell.length_b   1.000
_cell.length_c   1.000
_cell.angle_alpha   90.00
_cell.angle_beta   90.00
_cell.angle_gamma   90.00
#
_symmetry.space_group_name_H-M   'P 1'
#
loop_
_entity.id
_entity.type
_entity.pdbx_description
1 polymer ?
#
loop_
_entity_poly.entity_id
_entity_poly.type
_entity_poly.pdbx_seq_one_letter_code
_entity_poly.pdbx_strand_id
1 'polypeptide(L)'
;MATNLKGLTSQQVSQRISEGKVNVTSNIRTKSIGRIFRDNICTLFNAINLVLLVALACVGSYKNMLFIGIMIANTTIGIVQEIRSKKSVDKLTILSEKKVTVVRDGAECEISREEIVQDDLIVLSRGSQIPADCIVCEGECKVNESLLTGESDLIEKNAGDELLSGSFISLGKCYAKADKVGADCYAAKINNEAKYIKKVNSEILRSFNLIIKICTFILFPIGIAFFIRQFGINDGNLQATVVSTVAALLGMIPKGMILLTSSVLAVSIIRLSRKKVLVQEMYCIETLARVDVLCLDKTGTLTTDEMNVTDIIPLNNKDEITAALASIAYFSEDKNATLLAIEKYVKNEKHIGCKKFYAFSSETKWSGGEFDNGKSYIIGAAEFIFKDKEKYKDLFKTIENIKDTVRIIVLASTDKSLNNGLPDDITPLAVVLIKDKLRENVNETINYFKEQGVALKVISGDSVKTVQNIAKDTGILGAENAVDMTTVKTQEELEKAAETCSVFGRVTPQQKKQLVLALKKNGHSVAMTGDGVNDVLALKEADCSIAMAAGSDAARNVSQLVLVNNDFASMPGVVAEGRRTINNLEQSSALYIVKTIYTIILSVFFVFFHMPYPFEPIHFSLVGALTVGLPSFVLALQPNKNRIKGNFTYNIIARAVPAAFCTVLNIIGMAIITKFTTLAPDEYSTICVYMTALCAYMLILRLSYPFNALRIAMLAVSFVGIVLGCVFFAGFFSLVWLSVDGLILFGLLSAFTIVLFNLLYNYAEKLIEKNKNKYKN
;
A
#
# COMPACT_ATOMS: atom_id res chain seq x y z
N MET A 1 -23.58 13.11 36.33
CA MET A 1 -24.86 12.37 36.56
C MET A 1 -24.63 10.95 36.10
N ALA A 2 -24.76 9.95 37.02
CA ALA A 2 -24.64 8.56 36.63
C ALA A 2 -25.85 8.18 35.77
N THR A 3 -25.65 7.92 34.50
CA THR A 3 -26.67 7.52 33.54
C THR A 3 -27.28 6.19 33.93
N ASN A 4 -28.58 6.15 34.13
CA ASN A 4 -29.36 4.95 34.49
C ASN A 4 -29.60 4.02 33.26
N LEU A 5 -28.69 4.04 32.27
CA LEU A 5 -28.79 3.27 31.04
C LEU A 5 -28.22 1.85 31.28
N LYS A 6 -29.14 0.91 31.49
CA LYS A 6 -28.86 -0.49 31.85
C LYS A 6 -28.59 -1.36 30.61
N GLY A 7 -28.02 -1.03 29.55
CA GLY A 7 -27.72 -1.91 28.43
C GLY A 7 -28.40 -3.32 28.43
N LEU A 8 -28.08 -4.16 27.43
CA LEU A 8 -28.61 -5.53 27.36
C LEU A 8 -27.97 -6.44 28.42
N THR A 9 -28.78 -7.38 28.97
CA THR A 9 -28.25 -8.46 29.82
C THR A 9 -27.58 -9.53 28.96
N SER A 10 -26.63 -10.28 29.55
CA SER A 10 -25.95 -11.39 28.89
C SER A 10 -26.91 -12.43 28.28
N GLN A 11 -28.07 -12.64 28.89
CA GLN A 11 -29.11 -13.54 28.37
C GLN A 11 -29.78 -12.95 27.08
N GLN A 12 -30.09 -11.65 27.11
CA GLN A 12 -30.64 -10.96 25.93
C GLN A 12 -29.65 -10.94 24.77
N VAL A 13 -28.36 -10.72 25.05
CA VAL A 13 -27.28 -10.81 24.02
C VAL A 13 -27.26 -12.20 23.39
N SER A 14 -27.28 -13.27 24.20
CA SER A 14 -27.31 -14.65 23.69
C SER A 14 -28.55 -14.93 22.83
N GLN A 15 -29.70 -14.37 23.21
CA GLN A 15 -30.91 -14.47 22.40
C GLN A 15 -30.75 -13.77 21.06
N ARG A 16 -30.22 -12.52 21.00
CA ARG A 16 -29.99 -11.79 19.75
C ARG A 16 -29.01 -12.54 18.83
N ILE A 17 -27.97 -13.17 19.40
CA ILE A 17 -27.04 -14.02 18.65
C ILE A 17 -27.77 -15.22 18.02
N SER A 18 -28.64 -15.91 18.77
CA SER A 18 -29.41 -17.04 18.26
C SER A 18 -30.42 -16.65 17.18
N GLU A 19 -30.93 -15.42 17.23
CA GLU A 19 -31.81 -14.83 16.21
C GLU A 19 -31.05 -14.35 14.96
N GLY A 20 -29.72 -14.45 14.93
CA GLY A 20 -28.88 -13.97 13.83
C GLY A 20 -28.75 -12.44 13.74
N LYS A 21 -29.19 -11.71 14.76
CA LYS A 21 -29.16 -10.24 14.84
C LYS A 21 -27.81 -9.73 15.34
N VAL A 22 -26.75 -10.08 14.61
CA VAL A 22 -25.36 -9.75 14.94
C VAL A 22 -24.76 -8.89 13.83
N ASN A 23 -23.90 -7.97 14.20
CA ASN A 23 -23.25 -7.04 13.26
C ASN A 23 -22.13 -7.68 12.43
N VAL A 24 -22.38 -8.90 11.92
CA VAL A 24 -21.46 -9.58 11.01
C VAL A 24 -21.65 -8.99 9.62
N THR A 25 -20.74 -8.11 9.21
CA THR A 25 -20.70 -7.61 7.83
C THR A 25 -19.78 -8.50 7.01
N SER A 26 -20.22 -8.87 5.79
CA SER A 26 -19.41 -9.63 4.82
C SER A 26 -18.23 -8.82 4.25
N ASN A 27 -17.80 -7.76 4.89
CA ASN A 27 -16.63 -6.95 4.53
C ASN A 27 -15.34 -7.73 4.79
N ILE A 28 -15.23 -8.88 4.13
CA ILE A 28 -13.97 -9.63 4.06
C ILE A 28 -13.05 -8.84 3.14
N ARG A 29 -12.15 -8.03 3.72
CA ARG A 29 -11.09 -7.31 3.00
C ARG A 29 -10.13 -8.25 2.29
N THR A 30 -10.05 -9.50 2.74
CA THR A 30 -9.23 -10.55 2.13
C THR A 30 -10.10 -11.55 1.40
N LYS A 31 -9.59 -12.08 0.27
CA LYS A 31 -10.31 -13.11 -0.51
C LYS A 31 -10.63 -14.34 0.35
N SER A 32 -11.80 -14.94 0.18
CA SER A 32 -12.11 -16.23 0.80
C SER A 32 -11.19 -17.34 0.26
N ILE A 33 -10.94 -18.37 1.06
CA ILE A 33 -10.10 -19.51 0.64
C ILE A 33 -10.64 -20.14 -0.65
N GLY A 34 -11.96 -20.35 -0.76
CA GLY A 34 -12.57 -20.89 -1.97
C GLY A 34 -12.36 -20.00 -3.21
N ARG A 35 -12.37 -18.67 -3.03
CA ARG A 35 -12.06 -17.73 -4.11
C ARG A 35 -10.60 -17.79 -4.52
N ILE A 36 -9.67 -17.97 -3.56
CA ILE A 36 -8.24 -18.17 -3.85
C ILE A 36 -8.04 -19.42 -4.72
N PHE A 37 -8.67 -20.54 -4.37
CA PHE A 37 -8.62 -21.75 -5.18
C PHE A 37 -9.17 -21.51 -6.58
N ARG A 38 -10.36 -20.92 -6.69
CA ARG A 38 -10.99 -20.65 -7.99
C ARG A 38 -10.14 -19.73 -8.86
N ASP A 39 -9.62 -18.63 -8.31
CA ASP A 39 -8.85 -17.63 -9.05
C ASP A 39 -7.50 -18.17 -9.54
N ASN A 40 -6.91 -19.16 -8.85
CA ASN A 40 -5.66 -19.81 -9.25
C ASN A 40 -5.87 -21.00 -10.18
N ILE A 41 -6.99 -21.75 -10.07
CA ILE A 41 -7.26 -22.94 -10.88
C ILE A 41 -7.99 -22.55 -12.17
N CYS A 42 -9.07 -21.75 -12.08
CA CYS A 42 -9.93 -21.39 -13.20
C CYS A 42 -9.38 -20.19 -13.97
N THR A 43 -8.16 -20.27 -14.47
CA THR A 43 -7.56 -19.25 -15.33
C THR A 43 -7.71 -19.65 -16.79
N LEU A 44 -7.85 -18.66 -17.70
CA LEU A 44 -7.85 -18.90 -19.15
C LEU A 44 -6.62 -19.71 -19.58
N PHE A 45 -5.48 -19.43 -18.93
CA PHE A 45 -4.24 -20.15 -19.14
C PHE A 45 -4.34 -21.65 -18.81
N ASN A 46 -4.87 -22.01 -17.63
CA ASN A 46 -5.04 -23.42 -17.25
C ASN A 46 -6.04 -24.11 -18.17
N ALA A 47 -7.08 -23.39 -18.64
CA ALA A 47 -8.03 -23.92 -19.62
C ALA A 47 -7.35 -24.26 -20.97
N ILE A 48 -6.52 -23.34 -21.51
CA ILE A 48 -5.76 -23.59 -22.74
C ILE A 48 -4.83 -24.80 -22.55
N ASN A 49 -4.07 -24.86 -21.45
CA ASN A 49 -3.18 -26.00 -21.19
C ASN A 49 -3.92 -27.33 -21.06
N LEU A 50 -5.12 -27.30 -20.48
CA LEU A 50 -5.95 -28.49 -20.40
C LEU A 50 -6.37 -28.97 -21.81
N VAL A 51 -6.75 -28.06 -22.71
CA VAL A 51 -7.07 -28.39 -24.11
C VAL A 51 -5.83 -28.98 -24.82
N LEU A 52 -4.64 -28.33 -24.63
CA LEU A 52 -3.40 -28.85 -25.22
C LEU A 52 -3.00 -30.24 -24.65
N LEU A 53 -3.25 -30.47 -23.36
CA LEU A 53 -3.03 -31.74 -22.70
C LEU A 53 -3.93 -32.84 -23.31
N VAL A 54 -5.22 -32.55 -23.47
CA VAL A 54 -6.18 -33.45 -24.06
C VAL A 54 -5.78 -33.78 -25.51
N ALA A 55 -5.36 -32.77 -26.30
CA ALA A 55 -4.89 -32.98 -27.66
C ALA A 55 -3.69 -33.94 -27.73
N LEU A 56 -2.68 -33.77 -26.82
CA LEU A 56 -1.56 -34.71 -26.76
C LEU A 56 -1.95 -36.12 -26.31
N ALA A 57 -2.90 -36.21 -25.37
CA ALA A 57 -3.42 -37.50 -24.91
C ALA A 57 -4.15 -38.28 -26.05
N CYS A 58 -4.97 -37.57 -26.85
CA CYS A 58 -5.70 -38.15 -27.98
C CYS A 58 -4.76 -38.70 -29.06
N VAL A 59 -3.58 -38.11 -29.24
CA VAL A 59 -2.57 -38.60 -30.21
C VAL A 59 -1.55 -39.56 -29.58
N GLY A 60 -1.71 -39.95 -28.31
CA GLY A 60 -0.84 -40.91 -27.62
C GLY A 60 0.56 -40.37 -27.25
N SER A 61 0.77 -39.05 -27.24
CA SER A 61 2.08 -38.44 -26.98
C SER A 61 2.28 -38.10 -25.47
N TYR A 62 2.28 -39.14 -24.61
CA TYR A 62 2.31 -38.99 -23.15
C TYR A 62 3.59 -38.32 -22.59
N LYS A 63 4.73 -38.59 -23.22
CA LYS A 63 6.03 -38.01 -22.87
C LYS A 63 6.01 -36.47 -22.95
N ASN A 64 5.29 -35.92 -23.93
CA ASN A 64 5.14 -34.49 -24.12
C ASN A 64 4.15 -33.80 -23.14
N MET A 65 3.51 -34.53 -22.25
CA MET A 65 2.59 -34.01 -21.23
C MET A 65 3.28 -33.56 -19.96
N LEU A 66 4.62 -33.66 -19.84
CA LEU A 66 5.41 -33.31 -18.64
C LEU A 66 5.16 -31.86 -18.16
N PHE A 67 4.83 -30.94 -19.07
CA PHE A 67 4.53 -29.55 -18.70
C PHE A 67 3.37 -29.38 -17.71
N ILE A 68 2.49 -30.39 -17.61
CA ILE A 68 1.36 -30.38 -16.66
C ILE A 68 1.87 -30.43 -15.22
N GLY A 69 2.95 -31.17 -14.95
CA GLY A 69 3.58 -31.22 -13.63
C GLY A 69 4.07 -29.83 -13.19
N ILE A 70 4.67 -29.07 -14.09
CA ILE A 70 5.09 -27.68 -13.84
C ILE A 70 3.87 -26.79 -13.61
N MET A 71 2.79 -26.99 -14.35
CA MET A 71 1.54 -26.23 -14.17
C MET A 71 0.91 -26.49 -12.80
N ILE A 72 0.81 -27.75 -12.38
CA ILE A 72 0.28 -28.15 -11.07
C ILE A 72 1.16 -27.57 -9.95
N ALA A 73 2.48 -27.72 -10.05
CA ALA A 73 3.41 -27.18 -9.07
C ALA A 73 3.26 -25.65 -8.93
N ASN A 74 3.20 -24.93 -10.03
CA ASN A 74 3.01 -23.48 -10.04
C ASN A 74 1.67 -23.06 -9.41
N THR A 75 0.58 -23.73 -9.76
CA THR A 75 -0.75 -23.45 -9.19
C THR A 75 -0.77 -23.71 -7.68
N THR A 76 -0.16 -24.81 -7.24
CA THR A 76 -0.06 -25.18 -5.81
C THR A 76 0.78 -24.14 -5.04
N ILE A 77 1.93 -23.74 -5.58
CA ILE A 77 2.77 -22.69 -4.98
C ILE A 77 1.98 -21.39 -4.84
N GLY A 78 1.24 -20.97 -5.88
CA GLY A 78 0.43 -19.76 -5.85
C GLY A 78 -0.64 -19.80 -4.76
N ILE A 79 -1.40 -20.89 -4.68
CA ILE A 79 -2.44 -21.10 -3.65
C ILE A 79 -1.82 -21.04 -2.24
N VAL A 80 -0.74 -21.79 -1.99
CA VAL A 80 -0.07 -21.81 -0.67
C VAL A 80 0.44 -20.44 -0.26
N GLN A 81 1.03 -19.69 -1.19
CA GLN A 81 1.56 -18.36 -0.90
C GLN A 81 0.43 -17.34 -0.64
N GLU A 82 -0.65 -17.39 -1.42
CA GLU A 82 -1.79 -16.49 -1.23
C GLU A 82 -2.51 -16.77 0.10
N ILE A 83 -2.64 -18.05 0.50
CA ILE A 83 -3.17 -18.44 1.82
C ILE A 83 -2.26 -17.96 2.95
N ARG A 84 -0.93 -18.10 2.83
CA ARG A 84 0.02 -17.61 3.85
C ARG A 84 -0.04 -16.09 3.99
N SER A 85 -0.11 -15.38 2.87
CA SER A 85 -0.26 -13.92 2.84
C SER A 85 -1.56 -13.51 3.54
N LYS A 86 -2.69 -14.13 3.18
CA LYS A 86 -3.99 -13.92 3.82
C LYS A 86 -3.90 -14.08 5.34
N LYS A 87 -3.37 -15.21 5.84
CA LYS A 87 -3.23 -15.46 7.28
C LYS A 87 -2.39 -14.40 7.99
N SER A 88 -1.36 -13.88 7.34
CA SER A 88 -0.52 -12.81 7.91
C SER A 88 -1.25 -11.47 7.99
N VAL A 89 -2.03 -11.13 6.97
CA VAL A 89 -2.87 -9.93 6.94
C VAL A 89 -3.98 -10.04 7.99
N ASP A 90 -4.73 -11.15 8.01
CA ASP A 90 -5.82 -11.38 8.95
C ASP A 90 -5.34 -11.23 10.42
N LYS A 91 -4.16 -11.80 10.75
CA LYS A 91 -3.56 -11.67 12.08
C LYS A 91 -3.26 -10.23 12.48
N LEU A 92 -2.73 -9.41 11.55
CA LEU A 92 -2.46 -8.00 11.82
C LEU A 92 -3.72 -7.15 11.88
N THR A 93 -4.72 -7.47 11.07
CA THR A 93 -6.02 -6.80 11.09
C THR A 93 -6.66 -6.91 12.48
N ILE A 94 -6.70 -8.12 13.06
CA ILE A 94 -7.20 -8.35 14.41
C ILE A 94 -6.44 -7.51 15.46
N LEU A 95 -5.10 -7.38 15.31
CA LEU A 95 -4.28 -6.57 16.22
C LEU A 95 -4.47 -5.06 16.06
N SER A 96 -4.99 -4.60 14.92
CA SER A 96 -5.17 -3.18 14.60
C SER A 96 -6.60 -2.70 14.80
N GLU A 97 -7.59 -3.59 14.95
CA GLU A 97 -8.98 -3.23 15.18
C GLU A 97 -9.16 -2.66 16.59
N LYS A 98 -9.75 -1.46 16.67
CA LYS A 98 -10.22 -0.92 17.95
C LYS A 98 -11.49 -1.65 18.36
N LYS A 99 -11.54 -1.97 19.64
CA LYS A 99 -12.76 -2.48 20.27
C LYS A 99 -13.79 -1.36 20.38
N VAL A 100 -15.05 -1.74 20.38
CA VAL A 100 -16.18 -0.84 20.57
C VAL A 100 -16.63 -0.93 22.03
N THR A 101 -16.80 0.22 22.68
CA THR A 101 -17.31 0.26 24.05
C THR A 101 -18.84 0.17 24.00
N VAL A 102 -19.39 -0.80 24.70
CA VAL A 102 -20.84 -0.99 24.86
C VAL A 102 -21.18 -1.09 26.34
N VAL A 103 -22.43 -0.77 26.68
CA VAL A 103 -22.96 -0.98 28.03
C VAL A 103 -23.74 -2.28 28.03
N ARG A 104 -23.30 -3.28 28.81
CA ARG A 104 -24.03 -4.54 29.04
C ARG A 104 -24.03 -4.86 30.53
N ASP A 105 -25.10 -5.43 31.02
CA ASP A 105 -25.30 -5.74 32.46
C ASP A 105 -25.03 -4.55 33.40
N GLY A 106 -25.24 -3.31 32.89
CA GLY A 106 -25.04 -2.06 33.64
C GLY A 106 -23.58 -1.60 33.74
N ALA A 107 -22.64 -2.23 33.03
CA ALA A 107 -21.23 -1.85 32.99
C ALA A 107 -20.73 -1.61 31.56
N GLU A 108 -19.80 -0.67 31.40
CA GLU A 108 -19.09 -0.50 30.11
C GLU A 108 -18.13 -1.66 29.89
N CYS A 109 -18.22 -2.31 28.73
CA CYS A 109 -17.31 -3.37 28.31
C CYS A 109 -16.86 -3.15 26.87
N GLU A 110 -15.64 -3.59 26.55
CA GLU A 110 -15.07 -3.51 25.22
C GLU A 110 -15.26 -4.81 24.46
N ILE A 111 -15.95 -4.75 23.34
CA ILE A 111 -16.22 -5.89 22.45
C ILE A 111 -15.69 -5.64 21.04
N SER A 112 -15.55 -6.67 20.22
CA SER A 112 -15.26 -6.51 18.81
C SER A 112 -16.48 -5.97 18.05
N ARG A 113 -16.27 -5.28 16.94
CA ARG A 113 -17.38 -4.75 16.11
C ARG A 113 -18.35 -5.84 15.64
N GLU A 114 -17.83 -7.05 15.41
CA GLU A 114 -18.62 -8.20 14.96
C GLU A 114 -19.47 -8.83 16.06
N GLU A 115 -19.17 -8.53 17.35
CA GLU A 115 -19.92 -9.00 18.52
C GLU A 115 -21.07 -8.08 18.93
N ILE A 116 -21.23 -6.94 18.24
CA ILE A 116 -22.38 -6.05 18.46
C ILE A 116 -23.66 -6.75 18.00
N VAL A 117 -24.69 -6.69 18.83
CA VAL A 117 -26.01 -7.22 18.51
C VAL A 117 -27.03 -6.08 18.40
N GLN A 118 -28.16 -6.33 17.75
CA GLN A 118 -29.27 -5.39 17.71
C GLN A 118 -29.71 -5.03 19.14
N ASP A 119 -30.04 -3.78 19.39
CA ASP A 119 -30.38 -3.17 20.67
C ASP A 119 -29.20 -2.97 21.64
N ASP A 120 -27.96 -3.29 21.29
CA ASP A 120 -26.81 -2.92 22.13
C ASP A 120 -26.71 -1.41 22.32
N LEU A 121 -26.36 -1.00 23.54
CA LEU A 121 -26.08 0.38 23.86
C LEU A 121 -24.60 0.70 23.68
N ILE A 122 -24.29 1.46 22.64
CA ILE A 122 -22.92 1.77 22.21
C ILE A 122 -22.51 3.15 22.75
N VAL A 123 -21.30 3.25 23.27
CA VAL A 123 -20.69 4.52 23.70
C VAL A 123 -19.86 5.08 22.54
N LEU A 124 -20.27 6.19 21.97
CA LEU A 124 -19.62 6.85 20.86
C LEU A 124 -18.99 8.16 21.33
N SER A 125 -17.71 8.36 21.02
CA SER A 125 -16.94 9.54 21.36
C SER A 125 -16.19 10.07 20.14
N ARG A 126 -15.57 11.23 20.28
CA ARG A 126 -14.78 11.86 19.21
C ARG A 126 -13.80 10.89 18.56
N GLY A 127 -13.82 10.80 17.23
CA GLY A 127 -12.97 9.90 16.42
C GLY A 127 -13.51 8.48 16.29
N SER A 128 -14.59 8.11 16.99
CA SER A 128 -15.23 6.81 16.82
C SER A 128 -15.96 6.72 15.49
N GLN A 129 -15.77 5.63 14.77
CA GLN A 129 -16.61 5.28 13.64
C GLN A 129 -17.89 4.62 14.17
N ILE A 130 -19.04 5.01 13.64
CA ILE A 130 -20.33 4.42 13.97
C ILE A 130 -20.39 3.00 13.38
N PRO A 131 -20.42 1.94 14.24
CA PRO A 131 -20.22 0.56 13.80
C PRO A 131 -21.46 -0.10 13.18
N ALA A 132 -22.65 0.40 13.51
CA ALA A 132 -23.96 -0.08 13.08
C ALA A 132 -24.90 1.14 12.94
N ASP A 133 -26.04 1.02 12.26
CA ASP A 133 -27.00 2.13 12.28
C ASP A 133 -27.60 2.20 13.69
N CYS A 134 -27.53 3.39 14.30
CA CYS A 134 -27.89 3.58 15.70
C CYS A 134 -28.87 4.74 15.87
N ILE A 135 -29.56 4.78 17.01
CA ILE A 135 -30.39 5.91 17.43
C ILE A 135 -29.78 6.49 18.70
N VAL A 136 -29.54 7.79 18.75
CA VAL A 136 -29.00 8.48 19.91
C VAL A 136 -30.01 8.38 21.07
N CYS A 137 -29.59 7.84 22.22
CA CYS A 137 -30.41 7.74 23.41
C CYS A 137 -30.16 8.90 24.39
N GLU A 138 -28.88 9.28 24.56
CA GLU A 138 -28.46 10.33 25.49
C GLU A 138 -27.19 11.00 25.00
N GLY A 139 -27.04 12.30 25.24
CA GLY A 139 -25.92 13.13 24.81
C GLY A 139 -26.15 13.80 23.46
N GLU A 140 -25.18 14.60 23.05
CA GLU A 140 -25.19 15.33 21.78
C GLU A 140 -23.85 15.12 21.06
N CYS A 141 -23.87 15.02 19.74
CA CYS A 141 -22.67 14.88 18.97
C CYS A 141 -22.78 15.52 17.58
N LYS A 142 -21.64 15.90 17.01
CA LYS A 142 -21.52 16.33 15.60
C LYS A 142 -20.90 15.21 14.78
N VAL A 143 -21.60 14.79 13.75
CA VAL A 143 -21.25 13.65 12.92
C VAL A 143 -20.77 14.12 11.56
N ASN A 144 -19.73 13.49 11.06
CA ASN A 144 -19.26 13.65 9.68
C ASN A 144 -19.75 12.46 8.84
N GLU A 145 -20.63 12.73 7.88
CA GLU A 145 -21.20 11.73 6.97
C GLU A 145 -20.54 11.74 5.56
N SER A 146 -19.42 12.45 5.41
CA SER A 146 -18.76 12.64 4.09
C SER A 146 -18.36 11.36 3.37
N LEU A 147 -18.14 10.27 4.09
CA LEU A 147 -17.87 8.96 3.46
C LEU A 147 -19.10 8.34 2.81
N LEU A 148 -20.28 8.73 3.23
CA LEU A 148 -21.56 8.21 2.74
C LEU A 148 -22.17 9.15 1.69
N THR A 149 -22.20 10.45 2.00
CA THR A 149 -22.87 11.48 1.19
C THR A 149 -21.92 12.21 0.24
N GLY A 150 -20.62 12.25 0.54
CA GLY A 150 -19.62 13.07 -0.15
C GLY A 150 -19.56 14.51 0.36
N GLU A 151 -20.47 14.95 1.22
CA GLU A 151 -20.52 16.29 1.81
C GLU A 151 -19.74 16.31 3.13
N SER A 152 -18.94 17.35 3.36
CA SER A 152 -18.04 17.44 4.52
C SER A 152 -18.60 18.23 5.69
N ASP A 153 -19.83 18.72 5.58
CA ASP A 153 -20.47 19.48 6.64
C ASP A 153 -20.78 18.59 7.85
N LEU A 154 -20.59 19.17 9.04
CA LEU A 154 -20.87 18.47 10.29
C LEU A 154 -22.35 18.59 10.62
N ILE A 155 -23.00 17.45 10.83
CA ILE A 155 -24.42 17.38 11.18
C ILE A 155 -24.54 17.21 12.69
N GLU A 156 -25.31 18.09 13.35
CA GLU A 156 -25.66 17.94 14.77
C GLU A 156 -26.67 16.84 14.93
N LYS A 157 -26.46 15.97 15.91
CA LYS A 157 -27.34 14.86 16.27
C LYS A 157 -27.64 14.92 17.77
N ASN A 158 -28.92 14.91 18.08
CA ASN A 158 -29.49 14.96 19.44
C ASN A 158 -30.18 13.64 19.77
N ALA A 159 -30.63 13.50 21.01
CA ALA A 159 -31.40 12.33 21.44
C ALA A 159 -32.63 12.10 20.54
N GLY A 160 -32.75 10.89 19.99
CA GLY A 160 -33.77 10.48 19.03
C GLY A 160 -33.32 10.50 17.57
N ASP A 161 -32.18 11.11 17.23
CA ASP A 161 -31.68 11.18 15.87
C ASP A 161 -30.99 9.88 15.43
N GLU A 162 -31.09 9.57 14.14
CA GLU A 162 -30.43 8.40 13.53
C GLU A 162 -28.96 8.70 13.23
N LEU A 163 -28.09 7.76 13.58
CA LEU A 163 -26.68 7.73 13.27
C LEU A 163 -26.42 6.64 12.23
N LEU A 164 -25.90 7.00 11.07
CA LEU A 164 -25.64 6.07 9.98
C LEU A 164 -24.30 5.35 10.16
N SER A 165 -24.33 4.03 10.03
CA SER A 165 -23.09 3.21 10.04
C SER A 165 -22.10 3.69 8.99
N GLY A 166 -20.81 3.73 9.36
CA GLY A 166 -19.75 4.19 8.46
C GLY A 166 -19.42 5.68 8.57
N SER A 167 -20.29 6.52 9.15
CA SER A 167 -19.99 7.90 9.51
C SER A 167 -19.18 7.98 10.82
N PHE A 168 -18.73 9.19 11.22
CA PHE A 168 -17.86 9.37 12.41
C PHE A 168 -18.34 10.47 13.32
N ILE A 169 -18.07 10.29 14.62
CA ILE A 169 -18.21 11.35 15.60
C ILE A 169 -17.03 12.31 15.49
N SER A 170 -17.28 13.55 15.08
CA SER A 170 -16.27 14.60 15.00
C SER A 170 -16.12 15.37 16.30
N LEU A 171 -17.22 15.59 17.02
CA LEU A 171 -17.26 16.29 18.31
C LEU A 171 -18.34 15.69 19.20
N GLY A 172 -18.15 15.78 20.53
CA GLY A 172 -19.11 15.33 21.54
C GLY A 172 -18.97 13.85 21.91
N LYS A 173 -19.85 13.40 22.80
CA LYS A 173 -20.01 12.02 23.26
C LYS A 173 -21.48 11.71 23.37
N CYS A 174 -21.91 10.56 22.88
CA CYS A 174 -23.31 10.12 23.01
C CYS A 174 -23.38 8.61 23.30
N TYR A 175 -24.50 8.21 23.87
CA TYR A 175 -24.91 6.82 24.01
C TYR A 175 -25.99 6.55 22.96
N ALA A 176 -25.73 5.56 22.10
CA ALA A 176 -26.61 5.26 20.99
C ALA A 176 -26.97 3.77 20.98
N LYS A 177 -28.23 3.47 20.69
CA LYS A 177 -28.72 2.10 20.61
C LYS A 177 -28.62 1.59 19.18
N ALA A 178 -28.03 0.40 19.00
CA ALA A 178 -27.93 -0.25 17.69
C ALA A 178 -29.34 -0.64 17.18
N ASP A 179 -29.77 -0.05 16.07
CA ASP A 179 -31.08 -0.30 15.44
C ASP A 179 -30.95 -1.36 14.35
N LYS A 180 -30.06 -1.16 13.38
CA LYS A 180 -29.79 -2.11 12.28
C LYS A 180 -28.36 -2.61 12.37
N VAL A 181 -28.17 -3.93 12.19
CA VAL A 181 -26.86 -4.59 12.30
C VAL A 181 -26.53 -5.41 11.03
N GLY A 182 -25.28 -5.65 10.77
CA GLY A 182 -24.80 -6.51 9.68
C GLY A 182 -25.18 -6.01 8.28
N ALA A 183 -25.85 -6.84 7.51
CA ALA A 183 -26.23 -6.54 6.12
C ALA A 183 -27.30 -5.46 5.98
N ASP A 184 -28.07 -5.21 7.05
CA ASP A 184 -29.16 -4.23 7.07
C ASP A 184 -28.69 -2.79 7.31
N CYS A 185 -27.43 -2.62 7.73
CA CYS A 185 -26.81 -1.32 7.90
C CYS A 185 -26.75 -0.51 6.60
N TYR A 186 -26.89 0.80 6.70
CA TYR A 186 -26.81 1.74 5.59
C TYR A 186 -25.51 1.62 4.80
N ALA A 187 -24.35 1.57 5.48
CA ALA A 187 -23.07 1.37 4.83
C ALA A 187 -22.97 0.04 4.07
N ALA A 188 -23.58 -1.03 4.59
CA ALA A 188 -23.60 -2.32 3.93
C ALA A 188 -24.44 -2.31 2.65
N LYS A 189 -25.59 -1.61 2.66
CA LYS A 189 -26.46 -1.43 1.48
C LYS A 189 -25.76 -0.62 0.39
N ILE A 190 -25.15 0.52 0.72
CA ILE A 190 -24.38 1.32 -0.25
C ILE A 190 -23.21 0.51 -0.83
N ASN A 191 -22.47 -0.24 -0.03
CA ASN A 191 -21.38 -1.08 -0.52
C ASN A 191 -21.85 -2.21 -1.46
N ASN A 192 -23.06 -2.70 -1.27
CA ASN A 192 -23.65 -3.71 -2.16
C ASN A 192 -24.16 -3.11 -3.48
N GLU A 193 -24.69 -1.89 -3.45
CA GLU A 193 -25.17 -1.16 -4.64
C GLU A 193 -24.03 -0.49 -5.40
N ALA A 194 -23.14 0.16 -4.70
CA ALA A 194 -21.91 0.71 -5.25
C ALA A 194 -20.76 -0.25 -5.00
N LYS A 195 -20.50 -1.17 -5.91
CA LYS A 195 -19.19 -1.87 -6.00
C LYS A 195 -18.10 -0.85 -6.33
N TYR A 196 -17.85 0.08 -5.42
CA TYR A 196 -16.77 1.03 -5.52
C TYR A 196 -15.46 0.31 -5.17
N ILE A 197 -15.06 -0.59 -6.07
CA ILE A 197 -13.70 -1.12 -6.07
C ILE A 197 -12.84 0.03 -6.57
N LYS A 198 -12.11 0.71 -5.67
CA LYS A 198 -11.04 1.63 -6.06
C LYS A 198 -10.19 0.89 -7.08
N LYS A 199 -10.19 1.35 -8.33
CA LYS A 199 -9.37 0.71 -9.37
C LYS A 199 -7.92 0.81 -8.95
N VAL A 200 -7.33 -0.35 -8.66
CA VAL A 200 -5.92 -0.44 -8.32
C VAL A 200 -5.10 0.10 -9.48
N ASN A 201 -4.35 1.15 -9.25
CA ASN A 201 -3.53 1.79 -10.27
C ASN A 201 -2.14 1.14 -10.34
N SER A 202 -2.09 -0.16 -10.64
CA SER A 202 -0.84 -0.91 -10.80
C SER A 202 -0.36 -0.87 -12.26
N GLU A 203 0.83 -0.33 -12.50
CA GLU A 203 1.50 -0.35 -13.80
C GLU A 203 1.87 -1.79 -14.18
N ILE A 204 2.33 -2.58 -13.22
CA ILE A 204 2.70 -3.98 -13.40
C ILE A 204 1.51 -4.79 -13.91
N LEU A 205 0.34 -4.67 -13.24
CA LEU A 205 -0.87 -5.38 -13.68
C LEU A 205 -1.35 -4.94 -15.05
N ARG A 206 -1.32 -3.64 -15.33
CA ARG A 206 -1.70 -3.12 -16.66
C ARG A 206 -0.78 -3.66 -17.75
N SER A 207 0.53 -3.65 -17.50
CA SER A 207 1.53 -4.16 -18.43
C SER A 207 1.33 -5.65 -18.71
N PHE A 208 1.12 -6.45 -17.65
CA PHE A 208 0.92 -7.89 -17.81
C PHE A 208 -0.39 -8.23 -18.52
N ASN A 209 -1.48 -7.56 -18.16
CA ASN A 209 -2.77 -7.75 -18.82
C ASN A 209 -2.71 -7.36 -20.31
N LEU A 210 -1.97 -6.31 -20.65
CA LEU A 210 -1.76 -5.92 -22.04
C LEU A 210 -0.97 -7.00 -22.80
N ILE A 211 0.15 -7.47 -22.26
CA ILE A 211 0.97 -8.52 -22.86
C ILE A 211 0.14 -9.80 -23.05
N ILE A 212 -0.56 -10.24 -22.02
CA ILE A 212 -1.39 -11.44 -22.09
C ILE A 212 -2.50 -11.29 -23.13
N LYS A 213 -3.17 -10.14 -23.19
CA LYS A 213 -4.21 -9.84 -24.19
C LYS A 213 -3.66 -9.95 -25.61
N ILE A 214 -2.50 -9.33 -25.86
CA ILE A 214 -1.82 -9.39 -27.18
C ILE A 214 -1.46 -10.84 -27.51
N CYS A 215 -0.81 -11.56 -26.60
CA CYS A 215 -0.42 -12.96 -26.81
C CYS A 215 -1.62 -13.86 -27.06
N THR A 216 -2.72 -13.70 -26.30
CA THR A 216 -3.94 -14.51 -26.48
C THR A 216 -4.62 -14.22 -27.82
N PHE A 217 -4.66 -12.95 -28.24
CA PHE A 217 -5.25 -12.59 -29.53
C PHE A 217 -4.43 -13.18 -30.70
N ILE A 218 -3.11 -13.16 -30.61
CA ILE A 218 -2.19 -13.69 -31.61
C ILE A 218 -2.19 -15.23 -31.64
N LEU A 219 -2.39 -15.89 -30.50
CA LEU A 219 -2.30 -17.34 -30.35
C LEU A 219 -3.27 -18.10 -31.25
N PHE A 220 -4.54 -17.67 -31.34
CA PHE A 220 -5.58 -18.40 -32.09
C PHE A 220 -5.31 -18.41 -33.59
N PRO A 221 -5.14 -17.24 -34.27
CA PRO A 221 -4.93 -17.24 -35.72
C PRO A 221 -3.60 -17.90 -36.11
N ILE A 222 -2.53 -17.67 -35.36
CA ILE A 222 -1.24 -18.29 -35.62
C ILE A 222 -1.33 -19.80 -35.35
N GLY A 223 -1.98 -20.24 -34.28
CA GLY A 223 -2.11 -21.65 -33.94
C GLY A 223 -2.83 -22.44 -35.01
N ILE A 224 -3.93 -21.92 -35.56
CA ILE A 224 -4.67 -22.54 -36.67
C ILE A 224 -3.80 -22.59 -37.94
N ALA A 225 -3.23 -21.47 -38.34
CA ALA A 225 -2.39 -21.40 -39.53
C ALA A 225 -1.16 -22.33 -39.41
N PHE A 226 -0.55 -22.37 -38.23
CA PHE A 226 0.59 -23.24 -37.94
C PHE A 226 0.21 -24.71 -37.97
N PHE A 227 -0.92 -25.12 -37.41
CA PHE A 227 -1.42 -26.48 -37.45
C PHE A 227 -1.65 -26.95 -38.90
N ILE A 228 -2.36 -26.16 -39.71
CA ILE A 228 -2.64 -26.48 -41.12
C ILE A 228 -1.32 -26.63 -41.89
N ARG A 229 -0.36 -25.70 -41.63
CA ARG A 229 0.95 -25.73 -42.33
C ARG A 229 1.77 -26.95 -41.95
N GLN A 230 1.89 -27.25 -40.64
CA GLN A 230 2.65 -28.39 -40.15
C GLN A 230 1.99 -29.73 -40.54
N PHE A 231 0.68 -29.79 -40.69
CA PHE A 231 -0.01 -31.00 -41.18
C PHE A 231 0.43 -31.36 -42.61
N GLY A 232 0.61 -30.35 -43.46
CA GLY A 232 1.16 -30.57 -44.82
C GLY A 232 2.63 -30.91 -44.82
N ILE A 233 3.44 -30.37 -43.88
CA ILE A 233 4.89 -30.65 -43.79
C ILE A 233 5.15 -32.06 -43.25
N ASN A 234 4.34 -32.54 -42.34
CA ASN A 234 4.46 -33.85 -41.72
C ASN A 234 3.73 -34.96 -42.49
N ASP A 235 3.45 -34.78 -43.80
CA ASP A 235 2.78 -35.72 -44.67
C ASP A 235 1.46 -36.31 -44.08
N GLY A 236 0.70 -35.48 -43.39
CA GLY A 236 -0.55 -35.85 -42.75
C GLY A 236 -0.40 -36.60 -41.42
N ASN A 237 0.80 -36.73 -40.87
CA ASN A 237 1.00 -37.34 -39.55
C ASN A 237 0.45 -36.43 -38.45
N LEU A 238 -0.73 -36.84 -37.92
CA LEU A 238 -1.47 -36.07 -36.92
C LEU A 238 -0.69 -35.96 -35.60
N GLN A 239 0.03 -36.99 -35.18
CA GLN A 239 0.80 -37.00 -33.94
C GLN A 239 1.93 -35.95 -33.99
N ALA A 240 2.77 -35.98 -35.04
CA ALA A 240 3.86 -35.01 -35.22
C ALA A 240 3.33 -33.59 -35.35
N THR A 241 2.18 -33.39 -36.02
CA THR A 241 1.54 -32.08 -36.19
C THR A 241 1.03 -31.50 -34.87
N VAL A 242 0.34 -32.34 -34.08
CA VAL A 242 -0.17 -31.89 -32.75
C VAL A 242 0.98 -31.61 -31.82
N VAL A 243 2.03 -32.43 -31.77
CA VAL A 243 3.20 -32.21 -30.92
C VAL A 243 3.90 -30.88 -31.24
N SER A 244 4.20 -30.62 -32.53
CA SER A 244 4.82 -29.37 -32.95
C SER A 244 3.94 -28.15 -32.71
N THR A 245 2.63 -28.27 -32.96
CA THR A 245 1.66 -27.19 -32.69
C THR A 245 1.55 -26.87 -31.18
N VAL A 246 1.45 -27.90 -30.34
CA VAL A 246 1.42 -27.71 -28.89
C VAL A 246 2.73 -27.09 -28.40
N ALA A 247 3.87 -27.50 -28.94
CA ALA A 247 5.15 -26.87 -28.58
C ALA A 247 5.18 -25.37 -28.91
N ALA A 248 4.74 -24.99 -30.11
CA ALA A 248 4.65 -23.60 -30.52
C ALA A 248 3.70 -22.78 -29.60
N LEU A 249 2.48 -23.28 -29.34
CA LEU A 249 1.49 -22.59 -28.52
C LEU A 249 1.90 -22.48 -27.04
N LEU A 250 2.53 -23.51 -26.47
CA LEU A 250 3.04 -23.50 -25.10
C LEU A 250 4.09 -22.41 -24.86
N GLY A 251 4.81 -22.00 -25.89
CA GLY A 251 5.81 -20.94 -25.81
C GLY A 251 5.25 -19.52 -25.79
N MET A 252 4.10 -19.31 -26.44
CA MET A 252 3.56 -17.97 -26.70
C MET A 252 3.00 -17.26 -25.47
N ILE A 253 2.59 -17.97 -24.42
CA ILE A 253 1.98 -17.38 -23.24
C ILE A 253 2.99 -17.31 -22.08
N PRO A 254 3.25 -16.13 -21.50
CA PRO A 254 4.19 -15.96 -20.38
C PRO A 254 3.52 -16.37 -19.04
N LYS A 255 3.38 -17.67 -18.84
CA LYS A 255 2.60 -18.34 -17.78
C LYS A 255 2.97 -17.93 -16.35
N GLY A 256 4.26 -17.90 -16.07
CA GLY A 256 4.77 -17.73 -14.71
C GLY A 256 4.74 -16.29 -14.21
N MET A 257 4.51 -15.33 -15.08
CA MET A 257 4.69 -13.91 -14.77
C MET A 257 3.66 -13.39 -13.74
N ILE A 258 2.38 -13.76 -13.88
CA ILE A 258 1.32 -13.39 -12.92
C ILE A 258 1.54 -14.10 -11.59
N LEU A 259 1.83 -15.41 -11.65
CA LEU A 259 2.11 -16.20 -10.45
C LEU A 259 3.33 -15.66 -9.68
N LEU A 260 4.40 -15.36 -10.40
CA LEU A 260 5.61 -14.78 -9.81
C LEU A 260 5.29 -13.46 -9.11
N THR A 261 4.49 -12.59 -9.74
CA THR A 261 4.09 -11.31 -9.17
C THR A 261 3.30 -11.49 -7.88
N SER A 262 2.28 -12.32 -7.89
CA SER A 262 1.49 -12.62 -6.69
C SER A 262 2.36 -13.21 -5.59
N SER A 263 3.31 -14.10 -5.94
CA SER A 263 4.27 -14.71 -5.02
C SER A 263 5.21 -13.69 -4.37
N VAL A 264 5.79 -12.81 -5.17
CA VAL A 264 6.74 -11.79 -4.69
C VAL A 264 6.03 -10.77 -3.81
N LEU A 265 4.83 -10.32 -4.21
CA LEU A 265 4.01 -9.42 -3.41
C LEU A 265 3.58 -10.08 -2.09
N ALA A 266 3.19 -11.35 -2.11
CA ALA A 266 2.86 -12.10 -0.89
C ALA A 266 4.05 -12.18 0.08
N VAL A 267 5.25 -12.47 -0.42
CA VAL A 267 6.49 -12.47 0.40
C VAL A 267 6.76 -11.07 0.96
N SER A 268 6.56 -10.02 0.17
CA SER A 268 6.73 -8.63 0.63
C SER A 268 5.74 -8.27 1.73
N ILE A 269 4.46 -8.67 1.62
CA ILE A 269 3.46 -8.49 2.67
C ILE A 269 3.90 -9.19 3.97
N ILE A 270 4.37 -10.44 3.89
CA ILE A 270 4.85 -11.18 5.07
C ILE A 270 6.04 -10.47 5.73
N ARG A 271 6.97 -9.91 4.94
CA ARG A 271 8.11 -9.14 5.46
C ARG A 271 7.69 -7.83 6.11
N LEU A 272 6.76 -7.10 5.52
CA LEU A 272 6.20 -5.86 6.07
C LEU A 272 5.39 -6.13 7.33
N SER A 273 4.62 -7.22 7.35
CA SER A 273 3.90 -7.69 8.52
C SER A 273 4.82 -7.92 9.74
N ARG A 274 6.00 -8.53 9.52
CA ARG A 274 7.01 -8.69 10.58
C ARG A 274 7.55 -7.35 11.11
N LYS A 275 7.51 -6.30 10.30
CA LYS A 275 7.86 -4.92 10.68
C LYS A 275 6.69 -4.14 11.26
N LYS A 276 5.59 -4.80 11.61
CA LYS A 276 4.38 -4.17 12.14
C LYS A 276 3.72 -3.18 11.17
N VAL A 277 3.83 -3.44 9.88
CA VAL A 277 3.12 -2.69 8.82
C VAL A 277 2.03 -3.59 8.24
N LEU A 278 0.78 -3.20 8.42
CA LEU A 278 -0.39 -3.86 7.84
C LEU A 278 -0.60 -3.35 6.42
N VAL A 279 -0.54 -4.26 5.46
CA VAL A 279 -0.83 -3.99 4.05
C VAL A 279 -2.27 -4.41 3.77
N GLN A 280 -3.17 -3.46 3.55
CA GLN A 280 -4.58 -3.74 3.26
C GLN A 280 -4.81 -3.98 1.76
N GLU A 281 -4.00 -3.37 0.91
CA GLU A 281 -4.05 -3.53 -0.53
C GLU A 281 -2.67 -3.94 -1.07
N MET A 282 -2.59 -5.09 -1.74
CA MET A 282 -1.33 -5.71 -2.17
C MET A 282 -0.50 -4.81 -3.09
N TYR A 283 -1.14 -4.07 -3.99
CA TYR A 283 -0.46 -3.28 -5.01
C TYR A 283 0.00 -1.90 -4.54
N CYS A 284 -0.39 -1.47 -3.34
CA CYS A 284 0.11 -0.21 -2.77
C CYS A 284 1.63 -0.23 -2.58
N ILE A 285 2.23 -1.42 -2.40
CA ILE A 285 3.69 -1.62 -2.30
C ILE A 285 4.38 -1.15 -3.58
N GLU A 286 3.78 -1.42 -4.74
CA GLU A 286 4.27 -0.93 -6.04
C GLU A 286 4.19 0.59 -6.11
N THR A 287 3.02 1.14 -5.80
CA THR A 287 2.77 2.57 -5.88
C THR A 287 3.72 3.34 -4.98
N LEU A 288 3.87 2.91 -3.72
CA LEU A 288 4.76 3.56 -2.76
C LEU A 288 6.23 3.56 -3.21
N ALA A 289 6.67 2.52 -3.89
CA ALA A 289 8.04 2.44 -4.40
C ALA A 289 8.35 3.48 -5.50
N ARG A 290 7.31 4.01 -6.16
CA ARG A 290 7.36 5.00 -7.24
C ARG A 290 7.03 6.41 -6.80
N VAL A 291 6.56 6.59 -5.56
CA VAL A 291 6.20 7.89 -5.00
C VAL A 291 7.36 8.88 -5.14
N ASP A 292 7.06 10.04 -5.67
CA ASP A 292 7.97 11.18 -5.80
C ASP A 292 7.55 12.37 -4.93
N VAL A 293 6.27 12.41 -4.46
CA VAL A 293 5.77 13.39 -3.50
C VAL A 293 5.10 12.68 -2.33
N LEU A 294 5.55 12.96 -1.11
CA LEU A 294 4.95 12.47 0.13
C LEU A 294 4.34 13.64 0.91
N CYS A 295 3.02 13.67 0.96
CA CYS A 295 2.25 14.60 1.77
C CYS A 295 2.14 14.07 3.20
N LEU A 296 2.61 14.84 4.15
CA LEU A 296 2.65 14.50 5.57
C LEU A 296 1.61 15.34 6.33
N ASP A 297 0.73 14.69 7.06
CA ASP A 297 0.01 15.39 8.12
C ASP A 297 0.98 15.71 9.27
N LYS A 298 0.80 16.83 9.97
CA LYS A 298 1.65 17.21 11.08
C LYS A 298 1.40 16.31 12.29
N THR A 299 0.13 16.31 12.74
CA THR A 299 -0.31 15.64 13.97
C THR A 299 -0.33 14.13 13.79
N GLY A 300 0.09 13.38 14.81
CA GLY A 300 0.14 11.92 14.73
C GLY A 300 1.20 11.35 13.78
N THR A 301 1.75 12.12 12.82
CA THR A 301 2.78 11.69 11.87
C THR A 301 4.17 12.21 12.24
N LEU A 302 4.40 13.52 12.17
CA LEU A 302 5.67 14.16 12.55
C LEU A 302 5.77 14.34 14.07
N THR A 303 4.61 14.59 14.70
CA THR A 303 4.49 14.73 16.15
C THR A 303 3.78 13.51 16.73
N THR A 304 3.97 13.27 18.03
CA THR A 304 3.10 12.36 18.80
C THR A 304 1.82 13.11 19.17
N ASP A 305 0.80 12.39 19.66
CA ASP A 305 -0.39 13.02 20.25
C ASP A 305 -0.11 13.63 21.62
N GLU A 306 1.13 13.47 22.12
CA GLU A 306 1.57 14.04 23.38
C GLU A 306 2.05 15.49 23.17
N MET A 307 1.65 16.33 24.11
CA MET A 307 2.19 17.68 24.27
C MET A 307 3.02 17.76 25.55
N ASN A 308 3.99 18.65 25.59
CA ASN A 308 4.77 18.93 26.79
C ASN A 308 4.71 20.42 27.10
N VAL A 309 4.55 20.76 28.38
CA VAL A 309 4.77 22.11 28.87
C VAL A 309 6.29 22.35 28.81
N THR A 310 6.70 23.34 28.03
CA THR A 310 8.12 23.69 27.84
C THR A 310 8.59 24.70 28.85
N ASP A 311 7.70 25.67 29.19
CA ASP A 311 8.00 26.71 30.17
C ASP A 311 6.69 27.31 30.70
N ILE A 312 6.78 27.93 31.90
CA ILE A 312 5.70 28.73 32.50
C ILE A 312 6.30 30.08 32.86
N ILE A 313 5.85 31.15 32.21
CA ILE A 313 6.24 32.51 32.49
C ILE A 313 5.32 33.04 33.60
N PRO A 314 5.79 33.15 34.84
CA PRO A 314 4.96 33.62 35.94
C PRO A 314 4.74 35.12 35.82
N LEU A 315 3.51 35.55 35.97
CA LEU A 315 3.12 36.96 36.06
C LEU A 315 2.73 37.32 37.50
N ASN A 316 2.58 36.29 38.37
CA ASN A 316 2.21 36.42 39.77
C ASN A 316 2.88 35.30 40.60
N ASN A 317 2.41 35.05 41.84
CA ASN A 317 3.00 34.10 42.76
C ASN A 317 3.07 32.67 42.18
N LYS A 318 4.25 32.05 42.18
CA LYS A 318 4.52 30.76 41.59
C LYS A 318 3.78 29.60 42.28
N ASP A 319 3.61 29.63 43.59
CA ASP A 319 2.92 28.58 44.35
C ASP A 319 1.42 28.55 44.02
N GLU A 320 0.83 29.73 43.82
CA GLU A 320 -0.57 29.84 43.38
C GLU A 320 -0.77 29.30 41.95
N ILE A 321 0.19 29.54 41.06
CA ILE A 321 0.16 29.08 39.67
C ILE A 321 0.17 27.56 39.60
N THR A 322 1.06 26.88 40.32
CA THR A 322 1.16 25.42 40.27
C THR A 322 -0.05 24.75 40.90
N ALA A 323 -0.57 25.28 42.03
CA ALA A 323 -1.79 24.78 42.67
C ALA A 323 -3.05 24.96 41.79
N ALA A 324 -3.16 26.10 41.10
CA ALA A 324 -4.25 26.36 40.17
C ALA A 324 -4.24 25.44 38.96
N LEU A 325 -3.07 25.26 38.35
CA LEU A 325 -2.89 24.32 37.22
C LEU A 325 -3.17 22.88 37.62
N ALA A 326 -2.71 22.43 38.82
CA ALA A 326 -2.99 21.10 39.34
C ALA A 326 -4.49 20.89 39.58
N SER A 327 -5.17 21.93 40.11
CA SER A 327 -6.60 21.86 40.39
C SER A 327 -7.46 21.78 39.09
N ILE A 328 -7.14 22.60 38.09
CA ILE A 328 -7.83 22.55 36.78
C ILE A 328 -7.62 21.20 36.11
N ALA A 329 -6.36 20.68 36.09
CA ALA A 329 -6.06 19.42 35.48
C ALA A 329 -6.72 18.22 36.19
N TYR A 330 -6.87 18.28 37.52
CA TYR A 330 -7.48 17.23 38.31
C TYR A 330 -9.00 17.12 38.10
N PHE A 331 -9.70 18.26 38.15
CA PHE A 331 -11.17 18.31 38.11
C PHE A 331 -11.75 18.32 36.68
N SER A 332 -10.93 18.44 35.65
CA SER A 332 -11.40 18.32 34.27
C SER A 332 -11.76 16.87 33.93
N GLU A 333 -13.03 16.61 33.60
CA GLU A 333 -13.49 15.30 33.13
C GLU A 333 -13.05 14.98 31.71
N ASP A 334 -12.96 15.99 30.83
CA ASP A 334 -12.54 15.86 29.43
C ASP A 334 -11.09 16.35 29.28
N LYS A 335 -10.14 15.40 29.43
CA LYS A 335 -8.70 15.68 29.36
C LYS A 335 -8.22 15.66 27.92
N ASN A 336 -8.18 16.84 27.31
CA ASN A 336 -7.49 17.01 26.02
C ASN A 336 -5.94 16.97 26.18
N ALA A 337 -5.20 16.84 25.06
CA ALA A 337 -3.72 16.74 25.06
C ALA A 337 -3.03 17.91 25.80
N THR A 338 -3.62 19.09 25.79
CA THR A 338 -3.13 20.28 26.51
C THR A 338 -3.23 20.11 28.03
N LEU A 339 -4.37 19.64 28.51
CA LEU A 339 -4.57 19.38 29.95
C LEU A 339 -3.75 18.20 30.44
N LEU A 340 -3.59 17.15 29.63
CA LEU A 340 -2.69 16.04 29.96
C LEU A 340 -1.22 16.48 30.07
N ALA A 341 -0.78 17.41 29.22
CA ALA A 341 0.58 17.98 29.32
C ALA A 341 0.76 18.76 30.61
N ILE A 342 -0.27 19.54 31.02
CA ILE A 342 -0.26 20.29 32.28
C ILE A 342 -0.29 19.32 33.47
N GLU A 343 -1.16 18.32 33.47
CA GLU A 343 -1.24 17.29 34.52
C GLU A 343 0.11 16.59 34.73
N LYS A 344 0.77 16.26 33.63
CA LYS A 344 2.12 15.64 33.69
C LYS A 344 3.16 16.56 34.31
N TYR A 345 3.07 17.88 34.03
CA TYR A 345 3.98 18.88 34.55
C TYR A 345 3.79 19.10 36.06
N VAL A 346 2.52 19.16 36.53
CA VAL A 346 2.15 19.42 37.93
C VAL A 346 1.83 18.16 38.75
N LYS A 347 2.28 16.98 38.31
CA LYS A 347 1.90 15.65 38.83
C LYS A 347 2.02 15.48 40.36
N ASN A 348 2.91 16.20 41.03
CA ASN A 348 3.20 16.09 42.46
C ASN A 348 2.65 17.24 43.28
N GLU A 349 1.89 18.16 42.68
CA GLU A 349 1.38 19.36 43.34
C GLU A 349 0.04 19.10 44.01
N LYS A 350 -0.24 19.84 45.10
CA LYS A 350 -1.53 19.78 45.79
C LYS A 350 -2.60 20.50 44.99
N HIS A 351 -3.77 19.88 44.87
CA HIS A 351 -4.94 20.51 44.27
C HIS A 351 -5.86 21.12 45.35
N ILE A 352 -6.55 22.19 44.97
CA ILE A 352 -7.52 22.89 45.77
C ILE A 352 -8.89 22.29 45.47
N GLY A 353 -9.75 22.05 46.47
CA GLY A 353 -11.11 21.53 46.27
C GLY A 353 -11.91 22.42 45.30
N CYS A 354 -12.73 21.80 44.44
CA CYS A 354 -13.52 22.47 43.44
C CYS A 354 -15.00 22.42 43.76
N LYS A 355 -15.70 23.57 43.77
CA LYS A 355 -17.15 23.70 43.99
C LYS A 355 -17.90 23.45 42.68
N LYS A 356 -17.41 24.00 41.57
CA LYS A 356 -18.03 23.89 40.26
C LYS A 356 -17.00 24.02 39.18
N PHE A 357 -17.01 23.09 38.20
CA PHE A 357 -16.09 23.09 37.07
C PHE A 357 -16.84 23.40 35.76
N TYR A 358 -16.22 24.17 34.88
CA TYR A 358 -16.71 24.56 33.57
C TYR A 358 -15.79 23.93 32.53
N ALA A 359 -16.34 22.97 31.79
CA ALA A 359 -15.58 22.23 30.78
C ALA A 359 -15.18 23.11 29.59
N PHE A 360 -14.14 22.72 28.89
CA PHE A 360 -13.65 23.43 27.69
C PHE A 360 -14.70 23.35 26.56
N SER A 361 -14.98 24.50 25.96
CA SER A 361 -15.79 24.60 24.75
C SER A 361 -14.97 25.15 23.58
N SER A 362 -15.23 24.61 22.38
CA SER A 362 -14.61 25.14 21.15
C SER A 362 -15.09 26.55 20.79
N GLU A 363 -16.22 26.96 21.32
CA GLU A 363 -16.80 28.30 21.14
C GLU A 363 -16.15 29.32 22.06
N THR A 364 -16.03 28.98 23.34
CA THR A 364 -15.54 29.90 24.39
C THR A 364 -14.00 29.89 24.47
N LYS A 365 -13.34 28.80 24.04
CA LYS A 365 -11.87 28.62 24.04
C LYS A 365 -11.20 28.73 25.42
N TRP A 366 -11.94 28.51 26.50
CA TRP A 366 -11.44 28.43 27.86
C TRP A 366 -12.13 27.31 28.65
N SER A 367 -11.52 26.92 29.76
CA SER A 367 -12.07 26.08 30.81
C SER A 367 -11.63 26.62 32.16
N GLY A 368 -12.32 26.24 33.24
CA GLY A 368 -11.97 26.71 34.58
C GLY A 368 -12.91 26.23 35.65
N GLY A 369 -12.71 26.67 36.88
CA GLY A 369 -13.58 26.26 37.99
C GLY A 369 -13.56 27.27 39.12
N GLU A 370 -14.58 27.14 40.00
CA GLU A 370 -14.69 27.85 41.26
C GLU A 370 -14.19 26.94 42.37
N PHE A 371 -13.22 27.42 43.17
CA PHE A 371 -12.48 26.60 44.12
C PHE A 371 -12.76 27.01 45.58
N ASP A 372 -12.42 26.12 46.51
CA ASP A 372 -12.73 26.28 47.94
C ASP A 372 -11.97 27.45 48.61
N ASN A 373 -10.87 27.91 47.99
CA ASN A 373 -10.13 29.09 48.45
C ASN A 373 -10.81 30.42 48.11
N GLY A 374 -12.02 30.41 47.57
CA GLY A 374 -12.81 31.59 47.20
C GLY A 374 -12.46 32.20 45.87
N LYS A 375 -11.47 31.63 45.12
CA LYS A 375 -11.08 32.09 43.80
C LYS A 375 -11.59 31.19 42.68
N SER A 376 -11.83 31.77 41.55
CA SER A 376 -12.07 31.05 40.31
C SER A 376 -10.79 31.09 39.45
N TYR A 377 -10.35 29.91 38.94
CA TYR A 377 -9.23 29.81 38.04
C TYR A 377 -9.69 29.44 36.64
N ILE A 378 -9.09 30.08 35.65
CA ILE A 378 -9.47 29.98 34.22
C ILE A 378 -8.22 29.73 33.41
N ILE A 379 -8.30 28.80 32.43
CA ILE A 379 -7.22 28.54 31.50
C ILE A 379 -7.76 28.53 30.07
N GLY A 380 -7.07 29.18 29.15
CA GLY A 380 -7.49 29.24 27.75
C GLY A 380 -6.68 30.20 26.89
N ALA A 381 -7.20 30.52 25.71
CA ALA A 381 -6.58 31.45 24.79
C ALA A 381 -6.72 32.90 25.28
N ALA A 382 -5.62 33.65 25.23
CA ALA A 382 -5.56 35.02 25.77
C ALA A 382 -6.65 35.93 25.18
N GLU A 383 -6.88 35.86 23.87
CA GLU A 383 -7.85 36.71 23.17
C GLU A 383 -9.31 36.46 23.58
N PHE A 384 -9.60 35.26 24.10
CA PHE A 384 -10.94 34.89 24.56
C PHE A 384 -11.16 35.18 26.05
N ILE A 385 -10.11 35.15 26.86
CA ILE A 385 -10.17 35.47 28.29
C ILE A 385 -10.09 36.98 28.50
N PHE A 386 -9.17 37.67 27.79
CA PHE A 386 -8.89 39.10 27.93
C PHE A 386 -9.40 39.87 26.72
N LYS A 387 -10.66 40.32 26.75
CA LYS A 387 -11.29 41.03 25.62
C LYS A 387 -10.75 42.44 25.41
N ASP A 388 -10.36 43.15 26.52
CA ASP A 388 -9.81 44.48 26.48
C ASP A 388 -8.27 44.44 26.40
N LYS A 389 -7.74 44.53 25.19
CA LYS A 389 -6.29 44.50 24.94
C LYS A 389 -5.52 45.65 25.53
N GLU A 390 -6.16 46.81 25.64
CA GLU A 390 -5.49 48.00 26.21
C GLU A 390 -5.29 47.87 27.73
N LYS A 391 -6.29 47.31 28.43
CA LYS A 391 -6.21 47.01 29.87
C LYS A 391 -5.09 46.01 30.20
N TYR A 392 -4.82 45.05 29.30
CA TYR A 392 -3.85 43.95 29.49
C TYR A 392 -2.66 44.03 28.55
N LYS A 393 -2.21 45.25 28.21
CA LYS A 393 -1.14 45.55 27.25
C LYS A 393 0.18 44.82 27.56
N ASP A 394 0.54 44.72 28.83
CA ASP A 394 1.79 44.06 29.25
C ASP A 394 1.74 42.55 29.03
N LEU A 395 0.56 41.91 29.25
CA LEU A 395 0.36 40.51 28.94
C LEU A 395 0.49 40.22 27.41
N PHE A 396 -0.18 41.03 26.59
CA PHE A 396 -0.13 40.85 25.14
C PHE A 396 1.29 41.16 24.60
N LYS A 397 2.00 42.13 25.14
CA LYS A 397 3.40 42.43 24.83
C LYS A 397 4.33 41.24 25.20
N THR A 398 4.07 40.61 26.35
CA THR A 398 4.80 39.38 26.75
C THR A 398 4.53 38.24 25.76
N ILE A 399 3.28 38.06 25.34
CA ILE A 399 2.87 37.01 24.36
C ILE A 399 3.50 37.29 22.99
N GLU A 400 3.53 38.55 22.53
CA GLU A 400 4.14 38.93 21.24
C GLU A 400 5.66 38.70 21.19
N ASN A 401 6.33 38.79 22.34
CA ASN A 401 7.78 38.54 22.44
C ASN A 401 8.12 37.04 22.47
N ILE A 402 7.15 36.16 22.64
CA ILE A 402 7.37 34.71 22.64
C ILE A 402 7.51 34.20 21.20
N LYS A 403 8.51 33.35 20.97
CA LYS A 403 8.72 32.74 19.67
C LYS A 403 7.48 31.96 19.23
N ASP A 404 7.04 32.17 18.02
CA ASP A 404 5.85 31.55 17.38
C ASP A 404 5.87 29.99 17.30
N THR A 405 6.81 29.33 18.01
CA THR A 405 7.05 27.89 17.95
C THR A 405 6.24 27.08 18.96
N VAL A 406 5.54 27.75 19.87
CA VAL A 406 4.83 27.14 21.00
C VAL A 406 3.35 27.53 21.00
N ARG A 407 2.51 26.63 21.48
CA ARG A 407 1.11 26.97 21.80
C ARG A 407 1.09 27.74 23.09
N ILE A 408 0.50 28.92 23.06
CA ILE A 408 0.40 29.80 24.20
C ILE A 408 -1.00 29.69 24.78
N ILE A 409 -1.10 29.40 26.05
CA ILE A 409 -2.31 29.50 26.86
C ILE A 409 -2.05 30.31 28.11
N VAL A 410 -3.06 31.00 28.60
CA VAL A 410 -2.95 31.86 29.77
C VAL A 410 -3.76 31.26 30.91
N LEU A 411 -3.13 31.21 32.10
CA LEU A 411 -3.79 30.95 33.36
C LEU A 411 -4.17 32.31 34.00
N ALA A 412 -5.38 32.40 34.48
CA ALA A 412 -5.92 33.62 35.11
C ALA A 412 -6.74 33.28 36.33
N SER A 413 -6.94 34.26 37.20
CA SER A 413 -7.83 34.15 38.37
C SER A 413 -8.79 35.33 38.48
N THR A 414 -9.89 35.11 39.20
CA THR A 414 -10.85 36.11 39.59
C THR A 414 -11.55 35.70 40.91
N ASP A 415 -11.94 36.67 41.70
CA ASP A 415 -12.72 36.46 42.96
C ASP A 415 -14.22 36.34 42.67
N LYS A 416 -14.65 36.45 41.41
CA LYS A 416 -16.06 36.40 40.99
C LYS A 416 -16.46 34.99 40.50
N SER A 417 -17.75 34.69 40.61
CA SER A 417 -18.34 33.45 40.06
C SER A 417 -18.35 33.48 38.52
N LEU A 418 -18.16 32.30 37.89
CA LEU A 418 -18.20 32.08 36.45
C LEU A 418 -19.60 31.74 35.92
N ASN A 419 -20.65 31.73 36.76
CA ASN A 419 -22.01 31.32 36.39
C ASN A 419 -22.59 32.09 35.18
N ASN A 420 -22.24 33.37 35.05
CA ASN A 420 -22.72 34.26 33.97
C ASN A 420 -21.66 34.51 32.87
N GLY A 421 -20.67 33.61 32.75
CA GLY A 421 -19.57 33.76 31.85
C GLY A 421 -18.36 34.44 32.49
N LEU A 422 -17.38 34.89 31.66
CA LEU A 422 -16.17 35.54 32.16
C LEU A 422 -16.46 36.94 32.65
N PRO A 423 -16.07 37.29 33.89
CA PRO A 423 -16.22 38.64 34.43
C PRO A 423 -15.17 39.61 33.82
N ASP A 424 -15.42 40.92 33.90
CA ASP A 424 -14.52 41.95 33.38
C ASP A 424 -13.24 42.11 34.22
N ASP A 425 -13.21 41.58 35.43
CA ASP A 425 -12.11 41.71 36.38
C ASP A 425 -11.38 40.37 36.54
N ILE A 426 -10.47 40.11 35.64
CA ILE A 426 -9.65 38.89 35.57
C ILE A 426 -8.16 39.28 35.70
N THR A 427 -7.46 38.59 36.58
CA THR A 427 -6.01 38.81 36.80
C THR A 427 -5.19 37.71 36.10
N PRO A 428 -4.29 38.03 35.17
CA PRO A 428 -3.40 37.04 34.57
C PRO A 428 -2.40 36.53 35.60
N LEU A 429 -2.27 35.21 35.75
CA LEU A 429 -1.32 34.58 36.66
C LEU A 429 -0.06 34.09 35.98
N ALA A 430 -0.20 33.46 34.82
CA ALA A 430 0.94 32.91 34.08
C ALA A 430 0.60 32.69 32.58
N VAL A 431 1.67 32.73 31.79
CA VAL A 431 1.64 32.27 30.40
C VAL A 431 2.29 30.88 30.34
N VAL A 432 1.51 29.91 29.92
CA VAL A 432 1.94 28.48 29.80
C VAL A 432 2.30 28.18 28.36
N LEU A 433 3.53 27.74 28.12
CA LEU A 433 4.10 27.44 26.83
C LEU A 433 4.06 25.92 26.60
N ILE A 434 3.36 25.50 25.56
CA ILE A 434 3.19 24.08 25.24
C ILE A 434 3.69 23.81 23.83
N LYS A 435 4.48 22.75 23.68
CA LYS A 435 5.01 22.31 22.38
C LYS A 435 4.56 20.87 22.08
N ASP A 436 4.25 20.63 20.81
CA ASP A 436 4.04 19.26 20.32
C ASP A 436 5.35 18.48 20.42
N LYS A 437 5.30 17.26 20.91
CA LYS A 437 6.46 16.38 21.00
C LYS A 437 6.73 15.75 19.62
N LEU A 438 7.89 16.04 19.04
CA LEU A 438 8.34 15.37 17.83
C LEU A 438 8.56 13.88 18.09
N ARG A 439 8.29 13.04 17.07
CA ARG A 439 8.60 11.60 17.14
C ARG A 439 10.11 11.39 17.15
N GLU A 440 10.53 10.35 17.83
CA GLU A 440 11.92 9.88 17.76
C GLU A 440 12.24 9.44 16.32
N ASN A 441 13.47 9.71 15.87
CA ASN A 441 13.97 9.33 14.53
C ASN A 441 13.22 9.96 13.32
N VAL A 442 12.38 10.99 13.53
CA VAL A 442 11.69 11.67 12.43
C VAL A 442 12.68 12.31 11.46
N ASN A 443 13.76 12.93 11.99
CA ASN A 443 14.79 13.59 11.17
C ASN A 443 15.55 12.59 10.28
N GLU A 444 15.85 11.39 10.78
CA GLU A 444 16.49 10.33 9.99
C GLU A 444 15.57 9.87 8.85
N THR A 445 14.28 9.74 9.13
CA THR A 445 13.28 9.35 8.13
C THR A 445 13.13 10.41 7.04
N ILE A 446 13.11 11.70 7.42
CA ILE A 446 13.04 12.82 6.48
C ILE A 446 14.31 12.88 5.62
N ASN A 447 15.50 12.72 6.21
CA ASN A 447 16.75 12.67 5.48
C ASN A 447 16.79 11.50 4.48
N TYR A 448 16.29 10.33 4.86
CA TYR A 448 16.14 9.21 3.94
C TYR A 448 15.31 9.58 2.70
N PHE A 449 14.12 10.16 2.88
CA PHE A 449 13.27 10.58 1.75
C PHE A 449 13.93 11.64 0.88
N LYS A 450 14.63 12.61 1.49
CA LYS A 450 15.42 13.62 0.78
C LYS A 450 16.50 12.98 -0.11
N GLU A 451 17.30 12.06 0.43
CA GLU A 451 18.33 11.32 -0.32
C GLU A 451 17.71 10.49 -1.45
N GLN A 452 16.49 10.00 -1.24
CA GLN A 452 15.74 9.26 -2.25
C GLN A 452 15.08 10.15 -3.32
N GLY A 453 15.21 11.49 -3.20
CA GLY A 453 14.63 12.45 -4.13
C GLY A 453 13.11 12.47 -4.11
N VAL A 454 12.51 12.21 -2.95
CA VAL A 454 11.07 12.36 -2.70
C VAL A 454 10.82 13.74 -2.13
N ALA A 455 9.96 14.52 -2.77
CA ALA A 455 9.54 15.82 -2.26
C ALA A 455 8.60 15.64 -1.08
N LEU A 456 8.90 16.30 0.04
CA LEU A 456 8.05 16.25 1.23
C LEU A 456 7.22 17.52 1.33
N LYS A 457 5.92 17.36 1.56
CA LYS A 457 4.98 18.47 1.73
C LYS A 457 4.20 18.28 3.03
N VAL A 458 4.22 19.28 3.91
CA VAL A 458 3.50 19.22 5.18
C VAL A 458 2.17 19.94 5.04
N ILE A 459 1.09 19.26 5.38
CA ILE A 459 -0.28 19.75 5.20
C ILE A 459 -1.00 19.65 6.55
N SER A 460 -1.38 20.79 7.15
CA SER A 460 -2.01 20.83 8.47
C SER A 460 -3.14 21.86 8.57
N GLY A 461 -4.10 21.63 9.45
CA GLY A 461 -5.11 22.61 9.84
C GLY A 461 -4.59 23.71 10.79
N ASP A 462 -3.37 23.54 11.32
CA ASP A 462 -2.75 24.51 12.23
C ASP A 462 -2.26 25.77 11.51
N SER A 463 -1.85 26.79 12.30
CA SER A 463 -1.31 28.03 11.74
C SER A 463 -0.05 27.76 10.91
N VAL A 464 0.13 28.52 9.84
CA VAL A 464 1.29 28.38 8.93
C VAL A 464 2.61 28.45 9.68
N LYS A 465 2.75 29.39 10.63
CA LYS A 465 3.96 29.55 11.41
C LYS A 465 4.31 28.32 12.24
N THR A 466 3.32 27.71 12.90
CA THR A 466 3.51 26.47 13.67
C THR A 466 3.99 25.32 12.78
N VAL A 467 3.33 25.12 11.63
CA VAL A 467 3.67 24.04 10.68
C VAL A 467 5.06 24.27 10.07
N GLN A 468 5.39 25.52 9.71
CA GLN A 468 6.67 25.91 9.15
C GLN A 468 7.82 25.66 10.12
N ASN A 469 7.64 25.97 11.39
CA ASN A 469 8.66 25.74 12.41
C ASN A 469 8.93 24.25 12.60
N ILE A 470 7.89 23.42 12.65
CA ILE A 470 8.04 21.96 12.72
C ILE A 470 8.74 21.43 11.48
N ALA A 471 8.40 21.92 10.29
CA ALA A 471 9.05 21.54 9.05
C ALA A 471 10.55 21.91 9.04
N LYS A 472 10.93 23.08 9.60
CA LYS A 472 12.32 23.51 9.77
C LYS A 472 13.05 22.65 10.80
N ASP A 473 12.45 22.43 11.97
CA ASP A 473 13.02 21.61 13.07
C ASP A 473 13.28 20.15 12.61
N THR A 474 12.47 19.65 11.68
CA THR A 474 12.60 18.30 11.13
C THR A 474 13.47 18.23 9.86
N GLY A 475 13.93 19.37 9.32
CA GLY A 475 14.85 19.43 8.17
C GLY A 475 14.19 19.20 6.81
N ILE A 476 12.90 19.50 6.67
CA ILE A 476 12.18 19.43 5.39
C ILE A 476 12.68 20.51 4.44
N LEU A 477 13.02 20.11 3.21
CA LEU A 477 13.48 21.03 2.17
C LEU A 477 12.34 21.96 1.71
N GLY A 478 12.68 23.26 1.56
CA GLY A 478 11.70 24.27 1.15
C GLY A 478 10.71 24.62 2.26
N ALA A 479 11.05 24.37 3.53
CA ALA A 479 10.22 24.75 4.68
C ALA A 479 9.96 26.26 4.77
N GLU A 480 10.78 27.09 4.09
CA GLU A 480 10.58 28.53 3.92
C GLU A 480 9.39 28.85 2.99
N ASN A 481 9.07 27.97 2.04
CA ASN A 481 7.99 28.14 1.09
C ASN A 481 6.67 27.65 1.73
N ALA A 482 6.06 28.52 2.51
CA ALA A 482 4.85 28.25 3.25
C ALA A 482 3.68 29.11 2.76
N VAL A 483 2.48 28.56 2.76
CA VAL A 483 1.25 29.26 2.35
C VAL A 483 0.12 29.07 3.36
N ASP A 484 -0.61 30.16 3.60
CA ASP A 484 -1.87 30.14 4.36
C ASP A 484 -3.03 29.82 3.42
N MET A 485 -3.65 28.65 3.57
CA MET A 485 -4.70 28.20 2.68
C MET A 485 -6.02 28.98 2.80
N THR A 486 -6.15 29.84 3.80
CA THR A 486 -7.29 30.77 3.89
C THR A 486 -7.18 31.91 2.86
N THR A 487 -5.97 32.21 2.37
CA THR A 487 -5.72 33.23 1.35
C THR A 487 -5.88 32.72 -0.07
N VAL A 488 -5.83 31.40 -0.27
CA VAL A 488 -5.97 30.71 -1.56
C VAL A 488 -7.46 30.55 -1.89
N LYS A 489 -7.97 31.24 -2.91
CA LYS A 489 -9.39 31.28 -3.24
C LYS A 489 -9.73 30.63 -4.57
N THR A 490 -8.79 30.57 -5.50
CA THR A 490 -9.01 30.01 -6.83
C THR A 490 -8.33 28.64 -6.99
N GLN A 491 -8.83 27.82 -7.92
CA GLN A 491 -8.22 26.53 -8.25
C GLN A 491 -6.82 26.71 -8.84
N GLU A 492 -6.59 27.75 -9.62
CA GLU A 492 -5.29 28.05 -10.23
C GLU A 492 -4.24 28.43 -9.17
N GLU A 493 -4.62 29.25 -8.18
CA GLU A 493 -3.74 29.56 -7.02
C GLU A 493 -3.39 28.32 -6.24
N LEU A 494 -4.35 27.40 -6.05
CA LEU A 494 -4.14 26.14 -5.34
C LEU A 494 -3.18 25.22 -6.13
N GLU A 495 -3.35 25.07 -7.44
CA GLU A 495 -2.46 24.28 -8.30
C GLU A 495 -1.04 24.85 -8.29
N LYS A 496 -0.89 26.16 -8.35
CA LYS A 496 0.42 26.84 -8.23
C LYS A 496 1.05 26.64 -6.85
N ALA A 497 0.26 26.80 -5.77
CA ALA A 497 0.74 26.58 -4.41
C ALA A 497 1.16 25.10 -4.19
N ALA A 498 0.39 24.14 -4.73
CA ALA A 498 0.72 22.73 -4.66
C ALA A 498 2.11 22.41 -5.25
N GLU A 499 2.51 23.09 -6.32
CA GLU A 499 3.82 22.91 -6.96
C GLU A 499 4.94 23.60 -6.20
N THR A 500 4.75 24.88 -5.85
CA THR A 500 5.84 25.75 -5.35
C THR A 500 6.06 25.69 -3.85
N CYS A 501 5.04 25.35 -3.05
CA CYS A 501 5.12 25.35 -1.61
C CYS A 501 5.39 23.97 -1.02
N SER A 502 6.12 23.91 0.08
CA SER A 502 6.37 22.68 0.86
C SER A 502 5.55 22.63 2.15
N VAL A 503 5.01 23.76 2.60
CA VAL A 503 4.28 23.88 3.87
C VAL A 503 2.92 24.54 3.63
N PHE A 504 1.86 23.88 4.09
CA PHE A 504 0.48 24.35 3.98
C PHE A 504 -0.17 24.41 5.35
N GLY A 505 -0.56 25.61 5.77
CA GLY A 505 -1.25 25.83 7.06
C GLY A 505 -2.71 26.23 6.87
N ARG A 506 -3.52 26.05 7.92
CA ARG A 506 -4.96 26.32 7.97
C ARG A 506 -5.75 25.65 6.85
N VAL A 507 -5.34 24.40 6.51
CA VAL A 507 -5.90 23.62 5.43
C VAL A 507 -7.21 22.95 5.86
N THR A 508 -8.27 23.14 5.09
CA THR A 508 -9.54 22.41 5.29
C THR A 508 -9.45 21.00 4.69
N PRO A 509 -10.33 20.04 5.12
CA PRO A 509 -10.36 18.69 4.55
C PRO A 509 -10.53 18.67 3.02
N GLN A 510 -11.36 19.56 2.47
CA GLN A 510 -11.55 19.70 1.03
C GLN A 510 -10.28 20.20 0.33
N GLN A 511 -9.62 21.19 0.90
CA GLN A 511 -8.36 21.69 0.34
C GLN A 511 -7.26 20.63 0.41
N LYS A 512 -7.18 19.77 1.47
CA LYS A 512 -6.27 18.62 1.52
C LYS A 512 -6.48 17.70 0.30
N LYS A 513 -7.74 17.37 -0.01
CA LYS A 513 -8.10 16.57 -1.19
C LYS A 513 -7.67 17.25 -2.48
N GLN A 514 -7.97 18.54 -2.64
CA GLN A 514 -7.66 19.30 -3.85
C GLN A 514 -6.14 19.42 -4.08
N LEU A 515 -5.33 19.61 -3.03
CA LEU A 515 -3.87 19.61 -3.12
C LEU A 515 -3.32 18.28 -3.66
N VAL A 516 -3.82 17.16 -3.16
CA VAL A 516 -3.44 15.82 -3.67
C VAL A 516 -3.82 15.69 -5.15
N LEU A 517 -5.03 16.10 -5.54
CA LEU A 517 -5.48 16.02 -6.93
C LEU A 517 -4.67 16.94 -7.85
N ALA A 518 -4.30 18.15 -7.39
CA ALA A 518 -3.46 19.08 -8.15
C ALA A 518 -2.06 18.48 -8.43
N LEU A 519 -1.42 17.91 -7.42
CA LEU A 519 -0.14 17.22 -7.59
C LEU A 519 -0.23 16.06 -8.58
N LYS A 520 -1.29 15.24 -8.50
CA LYS A 520 -1.52 14.14 -9.45
C LYS A 520 -1.77 14.64 -10.88
N LYS A 521 -2.51 15.74 -11.06
CA LYS A 521 -2.74 16.37 -12.36
C LYS A 521 -1.43 16.82 -13.01
N ASN A 522 -0.45 17.26 -12.21
CA ASN A 522 0.89 17.64 -12.65
C ASN A 522 1.82 16.44 -12.92
N GLY A 523 1.30 15.21 -12.82
CA GLY A 523 2.02 13.97 -13.16
C GLY A 523 2.79 13.34 -12.00
N HIS A 524 2.65 13.86 -10.78
CA HIS A 524 3.28 13.28 -9.59
C HIS A 524 2.58 12.01 -9.12
N SER A 525 3.36 11.09 -8.55
CA SER A 525 2.88 9.94 -7.82
C SER A 525 2.86 10.27 -6.32
N VAL A 526 1.66 10.49 -5.79
CA VAL A 526 1.46 11.09 -4.47
C VAL A 526 1.15 10.05 -3.41
N ALA A 527 1.96 10.00 -2.34
CA ALA A 527 1.57 9.35 -1.09
C ALA A 527 1.05 10.39 -0.08
N MET A 528 0.10 9.97 0.76
CA MET A 528 -0.47 10.80 1.83
C MET A 528 -0.48 10.02 3.13
N THR A 529 0.05 10.65 4.19
CA THR A 529 -0.12 10.15 5.57
C THR A 529 -1.20 10.95 6.28
N GLY A 530 -1.98 10.30 7.11
CA GLY A 530 -2.98 10.95 7.93
C GLY A 530 -3.49 10.03 9.03
N ASP A 531 -3.95 10.60 10.14
CA ASP A 531 -4.48 9.88 11.29
C ASP A 531 -5.90 10.34 11.68
N GLY A 532 -6.29 11.52 11.21
CA GLY A 532 -7.56 12.15 11.54
C GLY A 532 -8.70 11.86 10.56
N VAL A 533 -9.92 12.15 10.98
CA VAL A 533 -11.11 12.14 10.12
C VAL A 533 -10.98 13.16 8.99
N ASN A 534 -10.28 14.26 9.25
CA ASN A 534 -10.03 15.34 8.29
C ASN A 534 -9.15 14.95 7.11
N ASP A 535 -8.42 13.83 7.22
CA ASP A 535 -7.52 13.34 6.18
C ASP A 535 -8.17 12.35 5.22
N VAL A 536 -9.32 11.83 5.58
CA VAL A 536 -10.01 10.74 4.88
C VAL A 536 -10.19 11.03 3.38
N LEU A 537 -10.60 12.24 3.03
CA LEU A 537 -10.80 12.63 1.64
C LEU A 537 -9.49 12.64 0.84
N ALA A 538 -8.43 13.17 1.42
CA ALA A 538 -7.09 13.19 0.82
C ALA A 538 -6.48 11.79 0.72
N LEU A 539 -6.64 10.95 1.77
CA LEU A 539 -6.20 9.56 1.77
C LEU A 539 -6.88 8.72 0.68
N LYS A 540 -8.16 8.96 0.40
CA LYS A 540 -8.88 8.29 -0.70
C LYS A 540 -8.32 8.65 -2.07
N GLU A 541 -7.93 9.90 -2.29
CA GLU A 541 -7.45 10.38 -3.58
C GLU A 541 -5.97 10.07 -3.83
N ALA A 542 -5.17 9.94 -2.79
CA ALA A 542 -3.75 9.63 -2.92
C ALA A 542 -3.50 8.30 -3.65
N ASP A 543 -2.39 8.20 -4.36
CA ASP A 543 -1.99 6.96 -5.03
C ASP A 543 -1.58 5.89 -4.01
N CYS A 544 -0.94 6.30 -2.91
CA CYS A 544 -0.67 5.47 -1.75
C CYS A 544 -1.09 6.19 -0.47
N SER A 545 -1.98 5.60 0.31
CA SER A 545 -2.48 6.14 1.57
C SER A 545 -1.96 5.35 2.77
N ILE A 546 -1.52 6.08 3.80
CA ILE A 546 -0.84 5.54 4.97
C ILE A 546 -1.51 6.11 6.22
N ALA A 547 -1.94 5.24 7.15
CA ALA A 547 -2.48 5.64 8.43
C ALA A 547 -1.65 5.11 9.60
N MET A 548 -1.77 5.80 10.74
CA MET A 548 -1.28 5.32 12.04
C MET A 548 -2.36 4.45 12.70
N ALA A 549 -1.95 3.41 13.42
CA ALA A 549 -2.93 2.56 14.13
C ALA A 549 -3.64 3.30 15.28
N ALA A 550 -2.99 4.29 15.91
CA ALA A 550 -3.60 5.16 16.92
C ALA A 550 -4.61 6.14 16.31
N GLY A 551 -4.56 6.38 15.01
CA GLY A 551 -5.47 7.30 14.32
C GLY A 551 -6.93 6.85 14.36
N SER A 552 -7.79 7.66 13.73
CA SER A 552 -9.22 7.38 13.64
C SER A 552 -9.49 6.10 12.83
N ASP A 553 -10.57 5.41 13.17
CA ASP A 553 -11.01 4.23 12.42
C ASP A 553 -11.25 4.53 10.95
N ALA A 554 -11.70 5.74 10.68
CA ALA A 554 -11.90 6.29 9.36
C ALA A 554 -10.63 6.32 8.51
N ALA A 555 -9.58 6.95 9.03
CA ALA A 555 -8.31 7.05 8.35
C ALA A 555 -7.73 5.66 8.10
N ARG A 556 -7.79 4.75 9.11
CA ARG A 556 -7.33 3.36 8.96
C ARG A 556 -8.12 2.59 7.91
N ASN A 557 -9.44 2.77 7.88
CA ASN A 557 -10.31 2.01 6.98
C ASN A 557 -10.16 2.37 5.51
N VAL A 558 -9.80 3.61 5.20
CA VAL A 558 -9.59 4.05 3.82
C VAL A 558 -8.14 3.92 3.36
N SER A 559 -7.21 3.72 4.29
CA SER A 559 -5.78 3.66 3.97
C SER A 559 -5.38 2.29 3.44
N GLN A 560 -4.42 2.27 2.54
CA GLN A 560 -3.85 1.06 1.94
C GLN A 560 -2.78 0.43 2.83
N LEU A 561 -2.11 1.26 3.64
CA LEU A 561 -1.10 0.84 4.62
C LEU A 561 -1.47 1.37 6.01
N VAL A 562 -1.26 0.55 7.05
CA VAL A 562 -1.40 0.98 8.44
C VAL A 562 -0.13 0.64 9.22
N LEU A 563 0.47 1.65 9.87
CA LEU A 563 1.63 1.50 10.74
C LEU A 563 1.16 1.08 12.14
N VAL A 564 1.23 -0.22 12.43
CA VAL A 564 0.65 -0.82 13.65
C VAL A 564 1.37 -0.38 14.92
N ASN A 565 2.67 -0.08 14.82
CA ASN A 565 3.47 0.45 15.91
C ASN A 565 3.42 1.99 16.04
N ASN A 566 2.60 2.66 15.24
CA ASN A 566 2.52 4.13 15.17
C ASN A 566 3.86 4.81 14.91
N ASP A 567 4.80 4.13 14.26
CA ASP A 567 6.16 4.61 14.04
C ASP A 567 6.41 4.95 12.57
N PHE A 568 6.50 6.26 12.29
CA PHE A 568 6.82 6.77 10.96
C PHE A 568 8.21 6.34 10.47
N ALA A 569 9.15 6.04 11.39
CA ALA A 569 10.47 5.51 11.05
C ALA A 569 10.44 4.12 10.37
N SER A 570 9.30 3.44 10.36
CA SER A 570 9.09 2.22 9.59
C SER A 570 9.02 2.45 8.06
N MET A 571 8.70 3.68 7.62
CA MET A 571 8.45 4.02 6.20
C MET A 571 9.64 3.79 5.25
N PRO A 572 10.89 4.14 5.59
CA PRO A 572 12.05 3.76 4.78
C PRO A 572 12.10 2.27 4.45
N GLY A 573 11.76 1.44 5.45
CA GLY A 573 11.69 -0.01 5.28
C GLY A 573 10.60 -0.48 4.32
N VAL A 574 9.47 0.22 4.28
CA VAL A 574 8.35 -0.07 3.37
C VAL A 574 8.71 0.29 1.93
N VAL A 575 9.27 1.49 1.71
CA VAL A 575 9.74 1.95 0.39
C VAL A 575 10.84 1.02 -0.15
N ALA A 576 11.81 0.65 0.69
CA ALA A 576 12.87 -0.27 0.30
C ALA A 576 12.33 -1.66 -0.11
N GLU A 577 11.30 -2.18 0.57
CA GLU A 577 10.66 -3.44 0.21
C GLU A 577 9.88 -3.32 -1.10
N GLY A 578 9.19 -2.19 -1.33
CA GLY A 578 8.52 -1.91 -2.59
C GLY A 578 9.49 -1.88 -3.78
N ARG A 579 10.61 -1.17 -3.63
CA ARG A 579 11.67 -1.12 -4.66
C ARG A 579 12.26 -2.48 -4.94
N ARG A 580 12.53 -3.26 -3.90
CA ARG A 580 12.99 -4.63 -4.03
C ARG A 580 12.01 -5.46 -4.86
N THR A 581 10.74 -5.33 -4.56
CA THR A 581 9.67 -6.05 -5.26
C THR A 581 9.66 -5.73 -6.75
N ILE A 582 9.64 -4.45 -7.12
CA ILE A 582 9.56 -4.03 -8.53
C ILE A 582 10.82 -4.39 -9.29
N ASN A 583 12.01 -4.08 -8.74
CA ASN A 583 13.28 -4.39 -9.40
C ASN A 583 13.45 -5.88 -9.66
N ASN A 584 13.06 -6.72 -8.70
CA ASN A 584 13.15 -8.16 -8.84
C ASN A 584 12.11 -8.71 -9.83
N LEU A 585 10.88 -8.16 -9.83
CA LEU A 585 9.87 -8.51 -10.81
C LEU A 585 10.29 -8.11 -12.22
N GLU A 586 10.93 -6.96 -12.42
CA GLU A 586 11.44 -6.52 -13.70
C GLU A 586 12.49 -7.49 -14.25
N GLN A 587 13.47 -7.90 -13.41
CA GLN A 587 14.49 -8.86 -13.80
C GLN A 587 13.88 -10.24 -14.11
N SER A 588 13.06 -10.76 -13.23
CA SER A 588 12.47 -12.09 -13.39
C SER A 588 11.49 -12.16 -14.57
N SER A 589 10.71 -11.10 -14.82
CA SER A 589 9.75 -11.04 -15.93
C SER A 589 10.43 -11.07 -17.29
N ALA A 590 11.65 -10.53 -17.41
CA ALA A 590 12.42 -10.60 -18.66
C ALA A 590 12.66 -12.04 -19.10
N LEU A 591 12.89 -12.98 -18.17
CA LEU A 591 13.09 -14.41 -18.47
C LEU A 591 11.86 -15.05 -19.11
N TYR A 592 10.66 -14.66 -18.67
CA TYR A 592 9.41 -15.18 -19.25
C TYR A 592 9.12 -14.61 -20.64
N ILE A 593 9.39 -13.32 -20.83
CA ILE A 593 9.10 -12.61 -22.09
C ILE A 593 10.00 -13.08 -23.23
N VAL A 594 11.27 -13.43 -22.97
CA VAL A 594 12.18 -14.00 -23.99
C VAL A 594 11.50 -15.14 -24.73
N LYS A 595 10.99 -16.13 -23.99
CA LYS A 595 10.32 -17.31 -24.58
C LYS A 595 9.14 -16.91 -25.44
N THR A 596 8.32 -15.99 -24.96
CA THR A 596 7.14 -15.48 -25.68
C THR A 596 7.53 -14.81 -26.99
N ILE A 597 8.55 -13.93 -26.97
CA ILE A 597 8.99 -13.20 -28.17
C ILE A 597 9.50 -14.17 -29.23
N TYR A 598 10.49 -15.02 -28.91
CA TYR A 598 11.05 -15.88 -29.92
C TYR A 598 10.05 -16.91 -30.44
N THR A 599 9.17 -17.43 -29.58
CA THR A 599 8.19 -18.44 -30.02
C THR A 599 7.15 -17.84 -30.97
N ILE A 600 6.67 -16.60 -30.72
CA ILE A 600 5.77 -15.90 -31.64
C ILE A 600 6.45 -15.69 -33.00
N ILE A 601 7.68 -15.15 -33.01
CA ILE A 601 8.42 -14.87 -34.25
C ILE A 601 8.69 -16.16 -35.02
N LEU A 602 9.15 -17.22 -34.36
CA LEU A 602 9.39 -18.51 -34.99
C LEU A 602 8.11 -19.14 -35.53
N SER A 603 7.00 -19.08 -34.78
CA SER A 603 5.73 -19.64 -35.25
C SER A 603 5.26 -18.93 -36.52
N VAL A 604 5.39 -17.59 -36.59
CA VAL A 604 5.11 -16.84 -37.81
C VAL A 604 6.03 -17.26 -38.94
N PHE A 605 7.35 -17.39 -38.68
CA PHE A 605 8.31 -17.83 -39.67
C PHE A 605 7.94 -19.21 -40.25
N PHE A 606 7.68 -20.22 -39.42
CA PHE A 606 7.35 -21.57 -39.84
C PHE A 606 5.95 -21.71 -40.47
N VAL A 607 5.06 -20.74 -40.36
CA VAL A 607 3.80 -20.65 -41.15
C VAL A 607 4.13 -20.30 -42.60
N PHE A 608 5.06 -19.38 -42.85
CA PHE A 608 5.38 -18.93 -44.20
C PHE A 608 6.41 -19.85 -44.92
N PHE A 609 7.35 -20.41 -44.18
CA PHE A 609 8.42 -21.23 -44.77
C PHE A 609 8.14 -22.73 -44.56
N HIS A 610 8.33 -23.53 -45.65
CA HIS A 610 8.07 -24.97 -45.64
C HIS A 610 9.27 -25.72 -45.00
N MET A 611 9.27 -25.76 -43.69
CA MET A 611 10.31 -26.40 -42.87
C MET A 611 9.70 -27.02 -41.60
N PRO A 612 10.24 -28.17 -41.11
CA PRO A 612 9.76 -28.78 -39.88
C PRO A 612 10.12 -27.92 -38.66
N TYR A 613 9.20 -27.82 -37.70
CA TYR A 613 9.43 -27.12 -36.46
C TYR A 613 10.33 -27.94 -35.53
N PRO A 614 11.44 -27.33 -34.98
CA PRO A 614 12.46 -28.11 -34.29
C PRO A 614 12.13 -28.51 -32.86
N PHE A 615 11.04 -28.02 -32.29
CA PHE A 615 10.75 -28.21 -30.86
C PHE A 615 9.58 -29.14 -30.60
N GLU A 616 9.73 -29.94 -29.52
CA GLU A 616 8.68 -30.65 -28.83
C GLU A 616 8.37 -29.99 -27.48
N PRO A 617 7.16 -30.19 -26.89
CA PRO A 617 6.81 -29.67 -25.58
C PRO A 617 7.78 -30.05 -24.45
N ILE A 618 8.37 -31.25 -24.53
CA ILE A 618 9.31 -31.74 -23.53
C ILE A 618 10.63 -30.95 -23.49
N HIS A 619 11.09 -30.41 -24.62
CA HIS A 619 12.27 -29.53 -24.69
C HIS A 619 12.07 -28.25 -23.85
N PHE A 620 10.87 -27.67 -23.94
CA PHE A 620 10.52 -26.49 -23.14
C PHE A 620 10.35 -26.80 -21.65
N SER A 621 10.11 -28.04 -21.28
CA SER A 621 10.08 -28.46 -19.88
C SER A 621 11.47 -28.43 -19.26
N LEU A 622 12.50 -28.97 -19.97
CA LEU A 622 13.88 -28.94 -19.52
C LEU A 622 14.42 -27.52 -19.45
N VAL A 623 14.41 -26.82 -20.60
CA VAL A 623 14.98 -25.46 -20.71
C VAL A 623 14.20 -24.52 -19.80
N GLY A 624 12.85 -24.57 -19.80
CA GLY A 624 12.01 -23.67 -19.01
C GLY A 624 12.17 -23.82 -17.49
N ALA A 625 12.34 -25.06 -16.98
CA ALA A 625 12.52 -25.27 -15.54
C ALA A 625 13.85 -24.67 -15.04
N LEU A 626 14.93 -24.89 -15.80
CA LEU A 626 16.29 -24.54 -15.38
C LEU A 626 16.70 -23.12 -15.78
N THR A 627 16.12 -22.54 -16.84
CA THR A 627 16.49 -21.19 -17.30
C THR A 627 15.43 -20.11 -16.99
N VAL A 628 14.21 -20.50 -16.67
CA VAL A 628 13.14 -19.55 -16.32
C VAL A 628 12.60 -19.81 -14.92
N GLY A 629 12.13 -21.03 -14.63
CA GLY A 629 11.44 -21.33 -13.37
C GLY A 629 12.30 -21.09 -12.13
N LEU A 630 13.40 -21.87 -12.00
CA LEU A 630 14.32 -21.76 -10.88
C LEU A 630 14.96 -20.36 -10.77
N PRO A 631 15.53 -19.78 -11.86
CA PRO A 631 16.16 -18.47 -11.78
C PRO A 631 15.19 -17.34 -11.44
N SER A 632 13.99 -17.33 -12.00
CA SER A 632 13.00 -16.30 -11.72
C SER A 632 12.61 -16.27 -10.24
N PHE A 633 12.47 -17.44 -9.61
CA PHE A 633 12.15 -17.54 -8.19
C PHE A 633 13.30 -17.04 -7.30
N VAL A 634 14.53 -17.42 -7.60
CA VAL A 634 15.73 -16.99 -6.85
C VAL A 634 15.96 -15.48 -6.99
N LEU A 635 15.87 -14.95 -8.22
CA LEU A 635 16.03 -13.52 -8.50
C LEU A 635 14.93 -12.68 -7.80
N ALA A 636 13.70 -13.19 -7.74
CA ALA A 636 12.59 -12.53 -7.08
C ALA A 636 12.80 -12.31 -5.56
N LEU A 637 13.62 -13.13 -4.91
CA LEU A 637 13.90 -13.04 -3.48
C LEU A 637 15.13 -12.17 -3.14
N GLN A 638 15.86 -11.66 -4.12
CA GLN A 638 17.11 -10.91 -3.92
C GLN A 638 16.90 -9.55 -3.24
N PRO A 639 17.89 -9.05 -2.48
CA PRO A 639 17.87 -7.70 -1.93
C PRO A 639 18.29 -6.67 -3.00
N ASN A 640 17.33 -6.08 -3.71
CA ASN A 640 17.57 -5.02 -4.68
C ASN A 640 16.73 -3.79 -4.32
N LYS A 641 17.32 -2.83 -3.61
CA LYS A 641 16.64 -1.63 -3.09
C LYS A 641 16.90 -0.38 -3.96
N ASN A 642 17.50 -0.52 -5.13
CA ASN A 642 17.83 0.60 -6.00
C ASN A 642 16.57 1.38 -6.40
N ARG A 643 16.74 2.70 -6.60
CA ARG A 643 15.65 3.56 -7.06
C ARG A 643 15.11 3.05 -8.40
N ILE A 644 13.79 2.92 -8.51
CA ILE A 644 13.10 2.52 -9.72
C ILE A 644 13.17 3.68 -10.72
N LYS A 645 13.52 3.38 -11.96
CA LYS A 645 13.64 4.37 -13.02
C LYS A 645 13.06 3.83 -14.33
N GLY A 646 12.34 4.68 -15.05
CA GLY A 646 11.78 4.37 -16.35
C GLY A 646 10.52 3.48 -16.29
N ASN A 647 10.03 3.12 -17.48
CA ASN A 647 8.81 2.35 -17.67
C ASN A 647 9.09 0.83 -17.50
N PHE A 648 8.30 0.16 -16.68
CA PHE A 648 8.42 -1.26 -16.37
C PHE A 648 8.38 -2.16 -17.62
N THR A 649 7.40 -1.95 -18.50
CA THR A 649 7.22 -2.76 -19.71
C THR A 649 8.41 -2.59 -20.68
N TYR A 650 8.86 -1.34 -20.87
CA TYR A 650 9.99 -1.05 -21.73
C TYR A 650 11.27 -1.74 -21.25
N ASN A 651 11.56 -1.66 -19.95
CA ASN A 651 12.75 -2.26 -19.36
C ASN A 651 12.78 -3.79 -19.51
N ILE A 652 11.62 -4.46 -19.31
CA ILE A 652 11.50 -5.90 -19.47
C ILE A 652 11.72 -6.32 -20.91
N ILE A 653 11.07 -5.65 -21.87
CA ILE A 653 11.18 -5.99 -23.30
C ILE A 653 12.60 -5.71 -23.78
N ALA A 654 13.18 -4.57 -23.43
CA ALA A 654 14.54 -4.21 -23.86
C ALA A 654 15.59 -5.23 -23.39
N ARG A 655 15.46 -5.79 -22.17
CA ARG A 655 16.35 -6.85 -21.67
C ARG A 655 16.10 -8.22 -22.29
N ALA A 656 14.85 -8.50 -22.68
CA ALA A 656 14.48 -9.78 -23.27
C ALA A 656 14.87 -9.91 -24.75
N VAL A 657 14.78 -8.81 -25.51
CA VAL A 657 14.98 -8.78 -26.97
C VAL A 657 16.34 -9.35 -27.41
N PRO A 658 17.49 -9.03 -26.78
CA PRO A 658 18.78 -9.60 -27.19
C PRO A 658 18.82 -11.14 -27.22
N ALA A 659 18.32 -11.77 -26.14
CA ALA A 659 18.26 -13.23 -26.06
C ALA A 659 17.26 -13.82 -27.03
N ALA A 660 16.10 -13.22 -27.17
CA ALA A 660 15.08 -13.68 -28.11
C ALA A 660 15.56 -13.56 -29.57
N PHE A 661 16.20 -12.45 -29.93
CA PHE A 661 16.73 -12.22 -31.27
C PHE A 661 17.83 -13.23 -31.61
N CYS A 662 18.80 -13.47 -30.71
CA CYS A 662 19.81 -14.47 -30.91
C CYS A 662 19.21 -15.87 -31.07
N THR A 663 18.20 -16.23 -30.27
CA THR A 663 17.50 -17.52 -30.40
C THR A 663 16.82 -17.65 -31.77
N VAL A 664 16.11 -16.62 -32.22
CA VAL A 664 15.45 -16.60 -33.53
C VAL A 664 16.47 -16.75 -34.66
N LEU A 665 17.57 -15.98 -34.60
CA LEU A 665 18.62 -16.00 -35.60
C LEU A 665 19.27 -17.38 -35.71
N ASN A 666 19.57 -18.00 -34.58
CA ASN A 666 20.18 -19.33 -34.55
C ASN A 666 19.24 -20.39 -35.13
N ILE A 667 17.95 -20.37 -34.80
CA ILE A 667 16.99 -21.37 -35.26
C ILE A 667 16.70 -21.21 -36.76
N ILE A 668 16.52 -19.97 -37.21
CA ILE A 668 16.37 -19.69 -38.67
C ILE A 668 17.64 -20.04 -39.40
N GLY A 669 18.80 -19.68 -38.88
CA GLY A 669 20.10 -20.03 -39.47
C GLY A 669 20.26 -21.55 -39.57
N MET A 670 19.94 -22.31 -38.51
CA MET A 670 19.95 -23.76 -38.53
C MET A 670 18.99 -24.34 -39.55
N ALA A 671 17.75 -23.83 -39.64
CA ALA A 671 16.77 -24.27 -40.63
C ALA A 671 17.23 -24.04 -42.08
N ILE A 672 17.99 -23.00 -42.33
CA ILE A 672 18.63 -22.74 -43.65
C ILE A 672 19.81 -23.69 -43.87
N ILE A 673 20.70 -23.85 -42.89
CA ILE A 673 21.89 -24.69 -42.98
C ILE A 673 21.53 -26.17 -43.26
N THR A 674 20.48 -26.69 -42.67
CA THR A 674 20.00 -28.07 -42.89
C THR A 674 19.63 -28.37 -44.35
N LYS A 675 19.37 -27.35 -45.19
CA LYS A 675 19.15 -27.53 -46.63
C LYS A 675 20.45 -27.80 -47.41
N PHE A 676 21.61 -27.46 -46.84
CA PHE A 676 22.89 -27.57 -47.44
C PHE A 676 23.81 -28.61 -46.77
N THR A 677 23.33 -29.25 -45.70
CA THR A 677 24.05 -30.24 -44.91
C THR A 677 23.26 -31.55 -44.82
N THR A 678 23.93 -32.65 -44.55
CA THR A 678 23.35 -33.99 -44.37
C THR A 678 23.00 -34.29 -42.91
N LEU A 679 22.74 -33.26 -42.09
CA LEU A 679 22.37 -33.41 -40.68
C LEU A 679 21.04 -34.14 -40.54
N ALA A 680 20.99 -35.08 -39.61
CA ALA A 680 19.75 -35.77 -39.28
C ALA A 680 18.71 -34.82 -38.66
N PRO A 681 17.42 -35.01 -38.90
CA PRO A 681 16.35 -34.15 -38.30
C PRO A 681 16.41 -34.04 -36.77
N ASP A 682 16.83 -35.11 -36.09
CA ASP A 682 16.95 -35.15 -34.62
C ASP A 682 18.17 -34.36 -34.13
N GLU A 683 19.28 -34.34 -34.89
CA GLU A 683 20.45 -33.51 -34.61
C GLU A 683 20.11 -32.02 -34.79
N TYR A 684 19.35 -31.67 -35.84
CA TYR A 684 18.85 -30.33 -36.05
C TYR A 684 18.03 -29.83 -34.84
N SER A 685 17.08 -30.66 -34.39
CA SER A 685 16.25 -30.33 -33.19
C SER A 685 17.14 -30.15 -31.96
N THR A 686 18.09 -31.07 -31.72
CA THR A 686 19.01 -31.05 -30.58
C THR A 686 19.87 -29.77 -30.56
N ILE A 687 20.45 -29.37 -31.69
CA ILE A 687 21.25 -28.13 -31.79
C ILE A 687 20.35 -26.91 -31.49
N CYS A 688 19.14 -26.85 -32.01
CA CYS A 688 18.19 -25.75 -31.72
C CYS A 688 17.86 -25.65 -30.24
N VAL A 689 17.70 -26.78 -29.53
CA VAL A 689 17.46 -26.81 -28.07
C VAL A 689 18.69 -26.29 -27.32
N TYR A 690 19.90 -26.73 -27.70
CA TYR A 690 21.14 -26.28 -27.06
C TYR A 690 21.39 -24.79 -27.26
N MET A 691 21.17 -24.25 -28.47
CA MET A 691 21.29 -22.82 -28.76
C MET A 691 20.27 -22.00 -27.97
N THR A 692 19.02 -22.50 -27.81
CA THR A 692 18.00 -21.86 -27.01
C THR A 692 18.40 -21.83 -25.53
N ALA A 693 18.92 -22.95 -25.00
CA ALA A 693 19.40 -23.04 -23.63
C ALA A 693 20.59 -22.08 -23.38
N LEU A 694 21.54 -21.99 -24.34
CA LEU A 694 22.66 -21.08 -24.27
C LEU A 694 22.21 -19.60 -24.21
N CYS A 695 21.35 -19.18 -25.12
CA CYS A 695 20.81 -17.80 -25.12
C CYS A 695 20.09 -17.44 -23.81
N ALA A 696 19.26 -18.36 -23.30
CA ALA A 696 18.59 -18.18 -22.04
C ALA A 696 19.55 -18.13 -20.85
N TYR A 697 20.57 -18.99 -20.83
CA TYR A 697 21.60 -19.02 -19.79
C TYR A 697 22.43 -17.73 -19.76
N MET A 698 22.82 -17.21 -20.95
CA MET A 698 23.53 -15.93 -21.06
C MET A 698 22.70 -14.76 -20.48
N LEU A 699 21.38 -14.76 -20.70
CA LEU A 699 20.52 -13.75 -20.10
C LEU A 699 20.49 -13.88 -18.57
N ILE A 700 20.38 -15.10 -18.02
CA ILE A 700 20.41 -15.31 -16.57
C ILE A 700 21.73 -14.81 -15.99
N LEU A 701 22.84 -15.08 -16.65
CA LEU A 701 24.17 -14.64 -16.24
C LEU A 701 24.23 -13.10 -16.12
N ARG A 702 23.70 -12.39 -17.12
CA ARG A 702 23.64 -10.91 -17.12
C ARG A 702 22.69 -10.36 -16.05
N LEU A 703 21.53 -10.96 -15.86
CA LEU A 703 20.56 -10.57 -14.82
C LEU A 703 21.05 -10.88 -13.40
N SER A 704 21.99 -11.81 -13.26
CA SER A 704 22.58 -12.19 -11.97
C SER A 704 23.69 -11.25 -11.49
N TYR A 705 24.11 -10.28 -12.30
CA TYR A 705 25.10 -9.28 -11.87
C TYR A 705 24.45 -8.18 -10.99
N PRO A 706 25.10 -7.74 -9.88
CA PRO A 706 26.33 -8.23 -9.27
C PRO A 706 26.15 -9.61 -8.61
N PHE A 707 27.20 -10.44 -8.69
CA PHE A 707 27.14 -11.81 -8.17
C PHE A 707 27.14 -11.85 -6.63
N ASN A 708 26.39 -12.80 -6.07
CA ASN A 708 26.44 -13.21 -4.68
C ASN A 708 26.37 -14.74 -4.59
N ALA A 709 26.62 -15.32 -3.41
CA ALA A 709 26.67 -16.77 -3.22
C ALA A 709 25.41 -17.49 -3.74
N LEU A 710 24.22 -16.94 -3.46
CA LEU A 710 22.93 -17.53 -3.89
C LEU A 710 22.76 -17.47 -5.42
N ARG A 711 23.16 -16.36 -6.06
CA ARG A 711 23.12 -16.22 -7.52
C ARG A 711 24.12 -17.15 -8.21
N ILE A 712 25.33 -17.28 -7.65
CA ILE A 712 26.34 -18.23 -8.16
C ILE A 712 25.83 -19.66 -8.02
N ALA A 713 25.28 -20.05 -6.86
CA ALA A 713 24.70 -21.36 -6.66
C ALA A 713 23.56 -21.64 -7.66
N MET A 714 22.67 -20.68 -7.88
CA MET A 714 21.60 -20.77 -8.87
C MET A 714 22.15 -20.99 -10.29
N LEU A 715 23.16 -20.22 -10.70
CA LEU A 715 23.82 -20.36 -12.00
C LEU A 715 24.46 -21.75 -12.15
N ALA A 716 25.16 -22.20 -11.10
CA ALA A 716 25.79 -23.52 -11.11
C ALA A 716 24.72 -24.65 -11.22
N VAL A 717 23.65 -24.58 -10.43
CA VAL A 717 22.56 -25.57 -10.50
C VAL A 717 21.87 -25.55 -11.87
N SER A 718 21.63 -24.37 -12.44
CA SER A 718 21.04 -24.24 -13.78
C SER A 718 21.95 -24.84 -14.84
N PHE A 719 23.26 -24.54 -14.81
CA PHE A 719 24.22 -25.04 -15.76
C PHE A 719 24.37 -26.57 -15.65
N VAL A 720 24.66 -27.07 -14.45
CA VAL A 720 24.82 -28.51 -14.21
C VAL A 720 23.51 -29.25 -14.55
N GLY A 721 22.36 -28.71 -14.20
CA GLY A 721 21.08 -29.30 -14.55
C GLY A 721 20.84 -29.40 -16.06
N ILE A 722 21.19 -28.37 -16.83
CA ILE A 722 21.12 -28.39 -18.30
C ILE A 722 22.06 -29.46 -18.85
N VAL A 723 23.34 -29.50 -18.41
CA VAL A 723 24.31 -30.50 -18.88
C VAL A 723 23.85 -31.91 -18.54
N LEU A 724 23.38 -32.16 -17.29
CA LEU A 724 22.87 -33.48 -16.92
C LEU A 724 21.64 -33.88 -17.74
N GLY A 725 20.72 -32.96 -17.99
CA GLY A 725 19.54 -33.17 -18.82
C GLY A 725 19.93 -33.54 -20.27
N CYS A 726 20.90 -32.81 -20.83
CA CYS A 726 21.35 -33.03 -22.20
C CYS A 726 22.24 -34.28 -22.38
N VAL A 727 22.98 -34.69 -21.36
CA VAL A 727 23.92 -35.81 -21.45
C VAL A 727 23.31 -37.10 -20.94
N PHE A 728 22.84 -37.13 -19.68
CA PHE A 728 22.38 -38.38 -19.07
C PHE A 728 20.89 -38.67 -19.34
N PHE A 729 20.09 -37.65 -19.59
CA PHE A 729 18.64 -37.78 -19.84
C PHE A 729 18.29 -37.41 -21.30
N ALA A 730 19.24 -37.41 -22.21
CA ALA A 730 19.05 -37.04 -23.62
C ALA A 730 17.87 -37.78 -24.25
N GLY A 731 17.83 -39.12 -24.16
CA GLY A 731 16.73 -39.93 -24.71
C GLY A 731 15.37 -39.64 -24.11
N PHE A 732 15.28 -39.28 -22.81
CA PHE A 732 14.04 -38.86 -22.17
C PHE A 732 13.52 -37.54 -22.73
N PHE A 733 14.44 -36.59 -22.98
CA PHE A 733 14.12 -35.29 -23.55
C PHE A 733 14.08 -35.24 -25.07
N SER A 734 14.04 -36.38 -25.76
CA SER A 734 14.09 -36.46 -27.24
C SER A 734 15.32 -35.77 -27.87
N LEU A 735 16.46 -35.84 -27.21
CA LEU A 735 17.72 -35.31 -27.68
C LEU A 735 18.64 -36.43 -28.12
N VAL A 736 19.50 -36.18 -29.13
CA VAL A 736 20.45 -37.16 -29.64
C VAL A 736 21.89 -36.65 -29.47
N TRP A 737 22.84 -37.59 -29.45
CA TRP A 737 24.25 -37.25 -29.47
C TRP A 737 24.61 -36.64 -30.85
N LEU A 738 25.33 -35.54 -30.83
CA LEU A 738 25.72 -34.83 -32.04
C LEU A 738 26.87 -35.57 -32.75
N SER A 739 26.82 -35.62 -34.07
CA SER A 739 27.93 -35.99 -34.91
C SER A 739 29.10 -35.00 -34.81
N VAL A 740 30.25 -35.31 -35.34
CA VAL A 740 31.40 -34.39 -35.34
C VAL A 740 31.06 -33.09 -36.06
N ASP A 741 30.33 -33.17 -37.18
CA ASP A 741 29.89 -32.00 -37.94
C ASP A 741 28.88 -31.18 -37.15
N GLY A 742 27.94 -31.83 -36.44
CA GLY A 742 26.99 -31.19 -35.53
C GLY A 742 27.69 -30.47 -34.37
N LEU A 743 28.75 -31.06 -33.78
CA LEU A 743 29.53 -30.43 -32.69
C LEU A 743 30.30 -29.21 -33.20
N ILE A 744 30.95 -29.28 -34.40
CA ILE A 744 31.63 -28.14 -35.00
C ILE A 744 30.66 -27.00 -35.26
N LEU A 745 29.48 -27.30 -35.83
CA LEU A 745 28.47 -26.31 -36.14
C LEU A 745 27.91 -25.66 -34.84
N PHE A 746 27.62 -26.47 -33.82
CA PHE A 746 27.22 -25.97 -32.52
C PHE A 746 28.27 -25.05 -31.89
N GLY A 747 29.56 -25.41 -31.99
CA GLY A 747 30.68 -24.60 -31.47
C GLY A 747 30.79 -23.25 -32.18
N LEU A 748 30.72 -23.23 -33.52
CA LEU A 748 30.77 -22.00 -34.31
C LEU A 748 29.58 -21.07 -34.03
N LEU A 749 28.37 -21.62 -34.02
CA LEU A 749 27.17 -20.87 -33.70
C LEU A 749 27.20 -20.32 -32.26
N SER A 750 27.71 -21.10 -31.31
CA SER A 750 27.84 -20.67 -29.92
C SER A 750 28.82 -19.49 -29.80
N ALA A 751 29.99 -19.57 -30.42
CA ALA A 751 30.98 -18.48 -30.41
C ALA A 751 30.41 -17.20 -31.02
N PHE A 752 29.76 -17.30 -32.19
CA PHE A 752 29.06 -16.16 -32.80
C PHE A 752 27.98 -15.57 -31.92
N THR A 753 27.13 -16.42 -31.32
CA THR A 753 26.01 -16.01 -30.46
C THR A 753 26.50 -15.31 -29.21
N ILE A 754 27.59 -15.77 -28.59
CA ILE A 754 28.14 -15.13 -27.38
C ILE A 754 28.57 -13.69 -27.70
N VAL A 755 29.23 -13.47 -28.80
CA VAL A 755 29.67 -12.12 -29.22
C VAL A 755 28.46 -11.23 -29.52
N LEU A 756 27.57 -11.72 -30.38
CA LEU A 756 26.35 -10.95 -30.78
C LEU A 756 25.48 -10.61 -29.61
N PHE A 757 25.20 -11.56 -28.73
CA PHE A 757 24.36 -11.32 -27.55
C PHE A 757 24.96 -10.23 -26.64
N ASN A 758 26.28 -10.28 -26.38
CA ASN A 758 26.92 -9.28 -25.53
C ASN A 758 26.85 -7.88 -26.14
N LEU A 759 27.00 -7.74 -27.45
CA LEU A 759 26.86 -6.45 -28.15
C LEU A 759 25.41 -5.91 -28.03
N LEU A 760 24.45 -6.77 -28.35
CA LEU A 760 23.02 -6.39 -28.29
C LEU A 760 22.57 -6.06 -26.86
N TYR A 761 23.00 -6.84 -25.86
CA TYR A 761 22.63 -6.62 -24.47
C TYR A 761 23.21 -5.32 -23.92
N ASN A 762 24.50 -5.03 -24.23
CA ASN A 762 25.11 -3.76 -23.83
C ASN A 762 24.41 -2.55 -24.52
N TYR A 763 23.98 -2.71 -25.76
CA TYR A 763 23.19 -1.69 -26.44
C TYR A 763 21.80 -1.49 -25.79
N ALA A 764 21.12 -2.58 -25.43
CA ALA A 764 19.85 -2.54 -24.74
C ALA A 764 19.95 -1.83 -23.37
N GLU A 765 21.00 -2.11 -22.57
CA GLU A 765 21.22 -1.40 -21.29
C GLU A 765 21.47 0.11 -21.50
N LYS A 766 22.20 0.52 -22.53
CA LYS A 766 22.35 1.93 -22.89
C LYS A 766 21.01 2.60 -23.24
N LEU A 767 20.13 1.89 -23.97
CA LEU A 767 18.78 2.38 -24.29
C LEU A 767 17.92 2.53 -23.01
N ILE A 768 18.01 1.57 -22.09
CA ILE A 768 17.33 1.63 -20.81
C ILE A 768 17.82 2.85 -20.00
N GLU A 769 19.15 3.07 -19.94
CA GLU A 769 19.72 4.23 -19.26
C GLU A 769 19.27 5.57 -19.89
N LYS A 770 19.27 5.65 -21.23
CA LYS A 770 18.77 6.84 -21.94
C LYS A 770 17.30 7.11 -21.64
N ASN A 771 16.48 6.07 -21.62
CA ASN A 771 15.06 6.20 -21.28
C ASN A 771 14.86 6.61 -19.81
N LYS A 772 15.66 6.07 -18.88
CA LYS A 772 15.65 6.47 -17.46
C LYS A 772 15.91 7.97 -17.26
N ASN A 773 16.81 8.55 -18.08
CA ASN A 773 17.14 9.97 -18.00
C ASN A 773 16.05 10.88 -18.58
N LYS A 774 15.24 10.38 -19.53
CA LYS A 774 14.10 11.13 -20.10
C LYS A 774 12.96 11.36 -19.09
N TYR A 775 12.84 10.49 -18.07
CA TYR A 775 11.89 10.63 -16.96
C TYR A 775 12.51 11.33 -15.73
N LYS A 776 13.68 11.96 -15.87
CA LYS A 776 14.33 12.79 -14.85
C LYS A 776 13.99 14.27 -14.98
N ASN A 777 13.51 14.70 -16.15
CA ASN A 777 13.01 16.02 -16.46
C ASN A 777 11.47 15.97 -16.53
#